data_975bedfe07db55e493fc3d27718a6a48
#
_entry.id   975bedfe07db55e493fc3d27718a6a48
#
_cell.length_a   1.000
_cell.length_b   1.000
_cell.length_c   1.000
_cell.angle_alpha   90.00
_cell.angle_beta   90.00
_cell.angle_gamma   90.00
#
_symmetry.space_group_name_H-M   'P 1'
#
loop_
_entity.id
_entity.type
_entity.pdbx_description
1 polymer ?
#
loop_
_entity_poly.entity_id
_entity_poly.type
_entity_poly.pdbx_seq_one_letter_code
_entity_poly.pdbx_strand_id
1 'polypeptide(L)'
;MPIDILFYFKILINLWEYEITMNQKKKRISAAGLLITIGIVYGDIGTSPLYVMKSIVNGNGGIANVNRELILGSISLIFWTVTLLTTVKYVLIALRATNRGEGGIFALYALVRKRAKWLVMPALIGGAALLADGTLTPAVTVTTSIEGLKNMRFGSSIPVPNQNSVIIITIAILLVLFSIQMLGTSSIGKAFGPIMFVWFTFLGIIGVLNMANDWSILEALNPVWAIKILFSPANKAGIFILGSIFLATTGAEALYSDVGHVGKGNIRGSWPYVFLCLSLNYLGQGVWILQNPHYQAHGTELNPFFEAVPTSLRLFAIILATIAAIIASQALITGSFTLVSEASGLKFLPRMKINYPTTEHGQIYIPSVNKMICVATIAIVIFFRTSEHMEAAYGLSITVTMLMTTLLLFEYLGSKNRPLLLRLCFLVVFGFIEGMFLVSSLTKFMHGGYVTVLIAGFIGVIMFIWYFGNRVRDKHEGASTYVRLDEYTDMLTDLSHDDDYPTYATNLVYMAKVKYNKFIKREILYSILDKRPKRAAAYWFVSVNITNEPFTAKYAVNTYGTKNVINVQLFLGFKKQTSVNVYLRQIVQDLIKDGTIEAQPQEYTTTPGRKVGDFSFVIVNEVVSPLTKLKGFEKWILKARIWLQNLSSNPASWFGLEFTDTVVEQVPLILGRPKKNLHIRRVAPRDYSHLKDQEIDNN
;
A
#
# COMPACT_ATOMS: atom_id res chain seq x y z
N MET A 1 -37.43 -22.69 -9.11
CA MET A 1 -36.51 -21.63 -9.60
C MET A 1 -35.26 -21.36 -8.78
N PRO A 2 -34.90 -22.03 -7.66
CA PRO A 2 -33.59 -21.88 -7.01
C PRO A 2 -32.52 -22.86 -7.55
N ILE A 3 -32.91 -23.90 -8.27
CA ILE A 3 -31.99 -24.98 -8.70
C ILE A 3 -31.14 -24.54 -9.93
N ASP A 4 -31.67 -23.68 -10.77
CA ASP A 4 -31.00 -23.24 -12.00
C ASP A 4 -29.82 -22.29 -11.74
N ILE A 5 -29.86 -21.48 -10.69
CA ILE A 5 -28.76 -20.56 -10.34
C ILE A 5 -27.56 -21.35 -9.85
N LEU A 6 -27.75 -22.37 -9.03
CA LEU A 6 -26.69 -23.28 -8.56
C LEU A 6 -26.10 -24.13 -9.70
N PHE A 7 -26.95 -24.50 -10.69
CA PHE A 7 -26.50 -25.24 -11.88
C PHE A 7 -25.66 -24.37 -12.81
N TYR A 8 -26.04 -23.09 -13.04
CA TYR A 8 -25.21 -22.12 -13.76
C TYR A 8 -23.91 -21.78 -13.01
N PHE A 9 -23.94 -21.70 -11.68
CA PHE A 9 -22.74 -21.55 -10.86
C PHE A 9 -21.82 -22.77 -10.97
N LYS A 10 -22.37 -23.98 -11.04
CA LYS A 10 -21.59 -25.21 -11.20
C LYS A 10 -20.97 -25.34 -12.61
N ILE A 11 -21.68 -24.88 -13.64
CA ILE A 11 -21.14 -24.75 -15.00
C ILE A 11 -20.04 -23.68 -15.06
N LEU A 12 -20.24 -22.54 -14.40
CA LEU A 12 -19.22 -21.49 -14.24
C LEU A 12 -17.96 -22.02 -13.54
N ILE A 13 -18.11 -22.81 -12.50
CA ILE A 13 -17.00 -23.43 -11.76
C ILE A 13 -16.27 -24.48 -12.62
N ASN A 14 -16.99 -25.35 -13.32
CA ASN A 14 -16.41 -26.41 -14.14
C ASN A 14 -15.72 -25.90 -15.43
N LEU A 15 -16.27 -24.86 -16.07
CA LEU A 15 -15.61 -24.17 -17.20
C LEU A 15 -14.31 -23.45 -16.76
N TRP A 16 -14.13 -23.24 -15.46
CA TRP A 16 -12.98 -22.59 -14.86
C TRP A 16 -11.90 -23.58 -14.39
N GLU A 17 -12.21 -24.85 -14.17
CA GLU A 17 -11.24 -25.86 -13.69
C GLU A 17 -10.27 -26.37 -14.77
N TYR A 18 -10.57 -26.17 -16.06
CA TYR A 18 -9.84 -26.79 -17.16
C TYR A 18 -8.47 -26.15 -17.51
N GLU A 19 -8.01 -25.10 -16.81
CA GLU A 19 -6.74 -24.40 -17.10
C GLU A 19 -5.72 -24.45 -15.94
N ILE A 20 -5.61 -25.57 -15.23
CA ILE A 20 -4.57 -25.74 -14.20
C ILE A 20 -3.53 -26.73 -14.68
N THR A 21 -2.71 -26.34 -15.62
CA THR A 21 -1.36 -26.95 -15.78
C THR A 21 -0.49 -25.99 -16.56
N MET A 22 0.34 -25.24 -15.85
CA MET A 22 1.71 -24.86 -16.23
C MET A 22 2.33 -23.92 -15.19
N ASN A 23 3.29 -24.45 -14.45
CA ASN A 23 4.52 -23.80 -13.98
C ASN A 23 4.43 -22.60 -13.00
N GLN A 24 4.03 -22.87 -11.75
CA GLN A 24 4.61 -22.19 -10.59
C GLN A 24 4.78 -23.24 -9.47
N LYS A 25 5.90 -23.20 -8.72
CA LYS A 25 6.06 -24.02 -7.51
C LYS A 25 4.87 -23.72 -6.58
N LYS A 26 3.81 -24.55 -6.66
CA LYS A 26 2.63 -24.44 -5.77
C LYS A 26 3.14 -24.60 -4.34
N LYS A 27 3.01 -23.55 -3.51
CA LYS A 27 3.12 -23.74 -2.07
C LYS A 27 2.12 -24.84 -1.70
N ARG A 28 2.64 -25.97 -1.16
CA ARG A 28 1.80 -27.11 -0.79
C ARG A 28 0.88 -26.69 0.35
N ILE A 29 -0.39 -27.11 0.29
CA ILE A 29 -1.32 -26.96 1.40
C ILE A 29 -0.76 -27.77 2.56
N SER A 30 -0.59 -27.15 3.71
CA SER A 30 -0.13 -27.80 4.94
C SER A 30 -0.92 -27.28 6.14
N ALA A 31 -1.06 -28.08 7.18
CA ALA A 31 -1.76 -27.67 8.41
C ALA A 31 -1.15 -26.39 9.00
N ALA A 32 0.18 -26.29 9.04
CA ALA A 32 0.87 -25.08 9.46
C ALA A 32 0.57 -23.90 8.54
N GLY A 33 0.52 -24.12 7.20
CA GLY A 33 0.16 -23.07 6.24
C GLY A 33 -1.27 -22.59 6.40
N LEU A 34 -2.23 -23.48 6.67
CA LEU A 34 -3.62 -23.11 6.98
C LEU A 34 -3.70 -22.27 8.25
N LEU A 35 -3.01 -22.69 9.32
CA LEU A 35 -3.00 -21.99 10.60
C LEU A 35 -2.38 -20.59 10.47
N ILE A 36 -1.25 -20.46 9.79
CA ILE A 36 -0.60 -19.16 9.50
C ILE A 36 -1.55 -18.26 8.70
N THR A 37 -2.27 -18.83 7.73
CA THR A 37 -3.24 -18.08 6.92
C THR A 37 -4.37 -17.53 7.76
N ILE A 38 -4.90 -18.32 8.72
CA ILE A 38 -5.94 -17.85 9.65
C ILE A 38 -5.46 -16.65 10.43
N GLY A 39 -4.19 -16.63 10.86
CA GLY A 39 -3.62 -15.53 11.62
C GLY A 39 -3.36 -14.25 10.83
N ILE A 40 -2.87 -14.36 9.60
CA ILE A 40 -2.42 -13.20 8.83
C ILE A 40 -3.55 -12.60 8.01
N VAL A 41 -4.39 -13.44 7.37
CA VAL A 41 -5.31 -13.00 6.31
C VAL A 41 -6.68 -12.59 6.82
N TYR A 42 -7.17 -13.28 7.86
CA TYR A 42 -8.58 -13.12 8.29
C TYR A 42 -8.76 -12.28 9.55
N GLY A 43 -7.75 -11.51 9.96
CA GLY A 43 -7.83 -10.66 11.13
C GLY A 43 -8.99 -9.67 11.06
N ASP A 44 -9.06 -8.92 9.98
CA ASP A 44 -10.05 -7.86 9.78
C ASP A 44 -11.48 -8.42 9.60
N ILE A 45 -11.66 -9.45 8.79
CA ILE A 45 -12.95 -10.16 8.66
C ILE A 45 -13.39 -10.74 10.01
N GLY A 46 -12.43 -11.24 10.80
CA GLY A 46 -12.70 -11.85 12.11
C GLY A 46 -13.15 -10.85 13.19
N THR A 47 -12.88 -9.58 13.03
CA THR A 47 -13.32 -8.53 13.95
C THR A 47 -14.67 -7.91 13.59
N SER A 48 -15.19 -8.16 12.39
CA SER A 48 -16.49 -7.65 11.94
C SER A 48 -17.68 -7.99 12.86
N PRO A 49 -17.76 -9.18 13.49
CA PRO A 49 -18.83 -9.50 14.43
C PRO A 49 -18.94 -8.56 15.64
N LEU A 50 -17.86 -7.86 15.97
CA LEU A 50 -17.84 -6.91 17.10
C LEU A 50 -18.72 -5.68 16.87
N TYR A 51 -18.99 -5.31 15.61
CA TYR A 51 -19.66 -4.03 15.31
C TYR A 51 -20.81 -4.14 14.29
N VAL A 52 -20.89 -5.18 13.46
CA VAL A 52 -21.90 -5.26 12.40
C VAL A 52 -23.32 -5.29 12.96
N MET A 53 -23.61 -6.20 13.89
CA MET A 53 -24.95 -6.30 14.48
C MET A 53 -25.28 -5.07 15.35
N LYS A 54 -24.31 -4.48 16.04
CA LYS A 54 -24.44 -3.19 16.73
C LYS A 54 -24.89 -2.10 15.74
N SER A 55 -24.20 -1.98 14.62
CA SER A 55 -24.50 -0.97 13.58
C SER A 55 -25.91 -1.16 12.98
N ILE A 56 -26.37 -2.39 12.79
CA ILE A 56 -27.71 -2.70 12.27
C ILE A 56 -28.81 -2.31 13.29
N VAL A 57 -28.61 -2.69 14.55
CA VAL A 57 -29.57 -2.40 15.64
C VAL A 57 -29.68 -0.89 15.86
N ASN A 58 -28.55 -0.19 15.94
CA ASN A 58 -28.53 1.26 16.12
C ASN A 58 -29.14 2.00 14.93
N GLY A 59 -28.84 1.57 13.70
CA GLY A 59 -29.39 2.15 12.47
C GLY A 59 -30.93 1.98 12.34
N ASN A 60 -31.52 1.05 13.07
CA ASN A 60 -32.98 0.83 13.11
C ASN A 60 -33.65 1.42 14.38
N GLY A 61 -32.93 2.23 15.16
CA GLY A 61 -33.49 2.94 16.32
C GLY A 61 -33.40 2.16 17.63
N GLY A 62 -32.42 1.26 17.75
CA GLY A 62 -32.10 0.50 18.96
C GLY A 62 -32.90 -0.79 19.12
N ILE A 63 -32.55 -1.59 20.16
CA ILE A 63 -33.05 -2.96 20.35
C ILE A 63 -34.57 -3.04 20.53
N ALA A 64 -35.20 -2.03 21.13
CA ALA A 64 -36.65 -2.00 21.32
C ALA A 64 -37.47 -1.94 20.02
N ASN A 65 -36.86 -1.53 18.93
CA ASN A 65 -37.48 -1.46 17.60
C ASN A 65 -37.18 -2.68 16.72
N VAL A 66 -36.42 -3.65 17.22
CA VAL A 66 -36.02 -4.83 16.47
C VAL A 66 -37.09 -5.90 16.57
N ASN A 67 -37.47 -6.45 15.42
CA ASN A 67 -38.38 -7.57 15.31
C ASN A 67 -37.72 -8.77 14.60
N ARG A 68 -38.41 -9.93 14.62
CA ARG A 68 -37.89 -11.16 14.01
C ARG A 68 -37.59 -11.00 12.51
N GLU A 69 -38.44 -10.28 11.77
CA GLU A 69 -38.26 -10.08 10.35
C GLU A 69 -36.97 -9.28 10.06
N LEU A 70 -36.70 -8.23 10.82
CA LEU A 70 -35.49 -7.45 10.69
C LEU A 70 -34.23 -8.31 10.93
N ILE A 71 -34.23 -9.14 11.97
CA ILE A 71 -33.08 -9.99 12.29
C ILE A 71 -32.86 -11.06 11.23
N LEU A 72 -33.91 -11.81 10.85
CA LEU A 72 -33.79 -12.82 9.79
C LEU A 72 -33.29 -12.21 8.48
N GLY A 73 -33.84 -11.06 8.09
CA GLY A 73 -33.45 -10.37 6.86
C GLY A 73 -32.01 -9.83 6.94
N SER A 74 -31.60 -9.25 8.07
CA SER A 74 -30.24 -8.73 8.26
C SER A 74 -29.19 -9.85 8.22
N ILE A 75 -29.43 -10.95 8.91
CA ILE A 75 -28.52 -12.11 8.90
C ILE A 75 -28.47 -12.73 7.51
N SER A 76 -29.61 -12.83 6.82
CA SER A 76 -29.66 -13.30 5.43
C SER A 76 -28.83 -12.40 4.51
N LEU A 77 -28.94 -11.07 4.63
CA LEU A 77 -28.12 -10.12 3.89
C LEU A 77 -26.63 -10.29 4.20
N ILE A 78 -26.25 -10.44 5.47
CA ILE A 78 -24.85 -10.68 5.88
C ILE A 78 -24.33 -11.96 5.23
N PHE A 79 -25.06 -13.08 5.40
CA PHE A 79 -24.65 -14.39 4.89
C PHE A 79 -24.45 -14.37 3.36
N TRP A 80 -25.40 -13.83 2.62
CA TRP A 80 -25.34 -13.80 1.15
C TRP A 80 -24.34 -12.77 0.63
N THR A 81 -24.14 -11.65 1.33
CA THR A 81 -23.12 -10.65 0.99
C THR A 81 -21.72 -11.24 1.15
N VAL A 82 -21.42 -11.90 2.28
CA VAL A 82 -20.13 -12.59 2.49
C VAL A 82 -19.94 -13.73 1.49
N THR A 83 -21.02 -14.46 1.16
CA THR A 83 -20.98 -15.50 0.13
C THR A 83 -20.65 -14.93 -1.24
N LEU A 84 -21.36 -13.91 -1.70
CA LEU A 84 -21.19 -13.38 -3.06
C LEU A 84 -19.88 -12.58 -3.18
N LEU A 85 -19.63 -11.65 -2.26
CA LEU A 85 -18.46 -10.77 -2.37
C LEU A 85 -17.19 -11.50 -1.90
N THR A 86 -17.14 -11.98 -0.66
CA THR A 86 -15.89 -12.55 -0.16
C THR A 86 -15.61 -13.91 -0.78
N THR A 87 -16.58 -14.84 -0.77
CA THR A 87 -16.35 -16.18 -1.30
C THR A 87 -16.24 -16.19 -2.81
N VAL A 88 -17.28 -15.73 -3.52
CA VAL A 88 -17.32 -15.86 -4.98
C VAL A 88 -16.37 -14.87 -5.65
N LYS A 89 -16.50 -13.58 -5.37
CA LYS A 89 -15.67 -12.56 -6.05
C LYS A 89 -14.20 -12.67 -5.66
N TYR A 90 -13.89 -12.70 -4.34
CA TYR A 90 -12.47 -12.67 -3.91
C TYR A 90 -11.84 -14.05 -3.89
N VAL A 91 -12.35 -15.02 -3.11
CA VAL A 91 -11.71 -16.32 -2.91
C VAL A 91 -11.70 -17.18 -4.18
N LEU A 92 -12.78 -17.19 -4.94
CA LEU A 92 -12.89 -18.00 -6.16
C LEU A 92 -12.35 -17.29 -7.40
N ILE A 93 -12.60 -15.98 -7.58
CA ILE A 93 -12.27 -15.24 -8.80
C ILE A 93 -10.97 -14.45 -8.64
N ALA A 94 -10.92 -13.45 -7.74
CA ALA A 94 -9.81 -12.50 -7.64
C ALA A 94 -8.47 -13.17 -7.28
N LEU A 95 -8.47 -14.19 -6.40
CA LEU A 95 -7.24 -14.95 -6.06
C LEU A 95 -6.57 -15.64 -7.26
N ARG A 96 -7.19 -15.67 -8.44
CA ARG A 96 -6.56 -16.16 -9.68
C ARG A 96 -5.75 -15.08 -10.39
N ALA A 97 -6.03 -13.82 -10.13
CA ALA A 97 -5.40 -12.66 -10.76
C ALA A 97 -4.18 -12.22 -9.93
N THR A 98 -3.11 -13.00 -9.98
CA THR A 98 -1.86 -12.67 -9.28
C THR A 98 -0.77 -12.26 -10.28
N ASN A 99 0.02 -11.26 -9.91
CA ASN A 99 1.19 -10.81 -10.65
C ASN A 99 2.46 -11.20 -9.86
N ARG A 100 3.28 -12.08 -10.40
CA ARG A 100 4.49 -12.63 -9.75
C ARG A 100 4.23 -13.24 -8.36
N GLY A 101 3.00 -13.73 -8.14
CA GLY A 101 2.56 -14.29 -6.87
C GLY A 101 1.85 -13.30 -5.95
N GLU A 102 2.00 -12.01 -6.15
CA GLU A 102 1.34 -10.95 -5.38
C GLU A 102 -0.08 -10.68 -5.90
N GLY A 103 -0.99 -10.30 -5.00
CA GLY A 103 -2.38 -9.92 -5.29
C GLY A 103 -2.65 -8.44 -4.99
N GLY A 104 -3.93 -8.10 -4.87
CA GLY A 104 -4.37 -6.73 -4.59
C GLY A 104 -4.51 -5.86 -5.83
N ILE A 105 -4.99 -4.64 -5.61
CA ILE A 105 -5.41 -3.73 -6.69
C ILE A 105 -4.27 -3.32 -7.62
N PHE A 106 -3.05 -3.12 -7.10
CA PHE A 106 -1.90 -2.71 -7.90
C PHE A 106 -1.32 -3.87 -8.71
N ALA A 107 -1.28 -5.07 -8.13
CA ALA A 107 -0.91 -6.29 -8.87
C ALA A 107 -1.90 -6.56 -10.01
N LEU A 108 -3.20 -6.38 -9.75
CA LEU A 108 -4.25 -6.51 -10.76
C LEU A 108 -4.11 -5.48 -11.87
N TYR A 109 -3.87 -4.20 -11.54
CA TYR A 109 -3.59 -3.17 -12.52
C TYR A 109 -2.35 -3.50 -13.37
N ALA A 110 -1.28 -4.01 -12.76
CA ALA A 110 -0.07 -4.41 -13.50
C ALA A 110 -0.36 -5.45 -14.60
N LEU A 111 -1.32 -6.36 -14.38
CA LEU A 111 -1.75 -7.36 -15.35
C LEU A 111 -2.55 -6.75 -16.52
N VAL A 112 -3.34 -5.70 -16.26
CA VAL A 112 -4.27 -5.14 -17.27
C VAL A 112 -3.82 -3.82 -17.88
N ARG A 113 -2.79 -3.15 -17.36
CA ARG A 113 -2.34 -1.80 -17.75
C ARG A 113 -2.07 -1.59 -19.24
N LYS A 114 -1.76 -2.67 -19.98
CA LYS A 114 -1.51 -2.60 -21.43
C LYS A 114 -2.79 -2.62 -22.27
N ARG A 115 -3.95 -2.97 -21.71
CA ARG A 115 -5.21 -3.09 -22.44
C ARG A 115 -5.84 -1.73 -22.71
N ALA A 116 -5.93 -0.87 -21.69
CA ALA A 116 -6.51 0.46 -21.86
C ALA A 116 -5.85 1.48 -20.91
N LYS A 117 -5.68 2.70 -21.42
CA LYS A 117 -4.99 3.77 -20.69
C LYS A 117 -5.81 4.30 -19.50
N TRP A 118 -7.14 4.22 -19.56
CA TRP A 118 -8.04 4.71 -18.53
C TRP A 118 -8.00 3.89 -17.23
N LEU A 119 -7.54 2.63 -17.30
CA LEU A 119 -7.45 1.73 -16.15
C LEU A 119 -6.53 2.23 -15.03
N VAL A 120 -5.70 3.21 -15.31
CA VAL A 120 -4.90 3.88 -14.29
C VAL A 120 -5.77 4.59 -13.24
N MET A 121 -6.93 5.16 -13.65
CA MET A 121 -7.81 5.88 -12.72
C MET A 121 -8.43 4.97 -11.66
N PRO A 122 -9.06 3.83 -12.01
CA PRO A 122 -9.48 2.85 -11.01
C PRO A 122 -8.36 2.39 -10.08
N ALA A 123 -7.14 2.17 -10.61
CA ALA A 123 -6.01 1.77 -9.79
C ALA A 123 -5.57 2.85 -8.81
N LEU A 124 -5.55 4.14 -9.23
CA LEU A 124 -5.20 5.26 -8.36
C LEU A 124 -6.27 5.48 -7.27
N ILE A 125 -7.55 5.51 -7.67
CA ILE A 125 -8.67 5.74 -6.74
C ILE A 125 -8.76 4.61 -5.72
N GLY A 126 -8.83 3.37 -6.19
CA GLY A 126 -8.97 2.21 -5.31
C GLY A 126 -7.72 1.97 -4.46
N GLY A 127 -6.51 2.20 -5.01
CA GLY A 127 -5.28 2.10 -4.23
C GLY A 127 -5.17 3.18 -3.15
N ALA A 128 -5.59 4.42 -3.44
CA ALA A 128 -5.63 5.49 -2.45
C ALA A 128 -6.67 5.23 -1.36
N ALA A 129 -7.84 4.70 -1.74
CA ALA A 129 -8.89 4.31 -0.79
C ALA A 129 -8.43 3.15 0.11
N LEU A 130 -7.75 2.15 -0.44
CA LEU A 130 -7.22 1.02 0.33
C LEU A 130 -6.09 1.44 1.30
N LEU A 131 -5.25 2.42 0.91
CA LEU A 131 -4.25 2.99 1.81
C LEU A 131 -4.89 3.83 2.93
N ALA A 132 -5.98 4.53 2.64
CA ALA A 132 -6.76 5.23 3.67
C ALA A 132 -7.40 4.25 4.66
N ASP A 133 -7.88 3.11 4.18
CA ASP A 133 -8.40 2.01 4.98
C ASP A 133 -7.37 1.50 6.01
N GLY A 134 -6.11 1.38 5.61
CA GLY A 134 -5.01 1.00 6.49
C GLY A 134 -4.80 1.94 7.70
N THR A 135 -5.37 3.17 7.69
CA THR A 135 -5.35 4.09 8.85
C THR A 135 -6.60 3.96 9.72
N LEU A 136 -7.73 3.59 9.12
CA LEU A 136 -9.04 3.52 9.79
C LEU A 136 -9.23 2.20 10.55
N THR A 137 -8.88 1.08 9.95
CA THR A 137 -9.09 -0.25 10.55
C THR A 137 -8.46 -0.40 11.93
N PRO A 138 -7.18 -0.01 12.18
CA PRO A 138 -6.63 -0.08 13.53
C PRO A 138 -7.39 0.80 14.54
N ALA A 139 -7.87 1.97 14.09
CA ALA A 139 -8.66 2.85 14.96
C ALA A 139 -10.00 2.21 15.35
N VAL A 140 -10.75 1.69 14.36
CA VAL A 140 -12.08 1.08 14.58
C VAL A 140 -11.96 -0.17 15.44
N THR A 141 -11.15 -1.14 15.02
CA THR A 141 -11.13 -2.48 15.63
C THR A 141 -10.62 -2.47 17.06
N VAL A 142 -9.54 -1.71 17.34
CA VAL A 142 -9.01 -1.59 18.70
C VAL A 142 -9.99 -0.82 19.60
N THR A 143 -10.56 0.29 19.11
CA THR A 143 -11.54 1.05 19.90
C THR A 143 -12.75 0.19 20.23
N THR A 144 -13.35 -0.52 19.25
CA THR A 144 -14.52 -1.37 19.45
C THR A 144 -14.25 -2.48 20.46
N SER A 145 -13.07 -3.10 20.43
CA SER A 145 -12.73 -4.16 21.39
C SER A 145 -12.59 -3.62 22.82
N ILE A 146 -12.01 -2.43 23.00
CA ILE A 146 -11.86 -1.78 24.32
C ILE A 146 -13.20 -1.22 24.81
N GLU A 147 -14.09 -0.75 23.92
CA GLU A 147 -15.46 -0.34 24.30
C GLU A 147 -16.23 -1.48 24.97
N GLY A 148 -15.90 -2.74 24.70
CA GLY A 148 -16.45 -3.90 25.40
C GLY A 148 -16.28 -3.85 26.93
N LEU A 149 -15.29 -3.13 27.44
CA LEU A 149 -15.10 -2.92 28.88
C LEU A 149 -16.25 -2.14 29.54
N LYS A 150 -16.97 -1.31 28.78
CA LYS A 150 -18.15 -0.58 29.30
C LYS A 150 -19.33 -1.51 29.62
N ASN A 151 -19.35 -2.70 29.00
CA ASN A 151 -20.40 -3.71 29.21
C ASN A 151 -20.08 -4.64 30.39
N MET A 152 -18.98 -4.40 31.12
CA MET A 152 -18.62 -5.21 32.28
C MET A 152 -19.15 -4.62 33.59
N ARG A 153 -19.62 -5.52 34.48
CA ARG A 153 -19.86 -5.21 35.86
C ARG A 153 -18.59 -5.55 36.66
N PHE A 154 -17.74 -4.57 36.85
CA PHE A 154 -16.72 -4.64 37.90
C PHE A 154 -17.47 -4.38 39.23
N GLY A 155 -17.44 -5.26 40.23
CA GLY A 155 -18.17 -5.10 41.48
C GLY A 155 -18.26 -3.65 41.99
N SER A 156 -18.95 -3.39 43.07
CA SER A 156 -19.27 -2.02 43.54
C SER A 156 -18.06 -1.08 43.72
N SER A 157 -16.83 -1.60 43.66
CA SER A 157 -15.58 -0.88 43.95
C SER A 157 -14.80 -0.38 42.74
N ILE A 158 -15.12 -0.85 41.51
CA ILE A 158 -14.38 -0.45 40.28
C ILE A 158 -15.33 0.32 39.36
N PRO A 159 -15.05 1.60 39.07
CA PRO A 159 -15.90 2.38 38.17
C PRO A 159 -15.82 1.83 36.75
N VAL A 160 -16.96 1.76 36.07
CA VAL A 160 -17.03 1.43 34.62
C VAL A 160 -16.18 2.43 33.85
N PRO A 161 -15.27 1.98 32.92
CA PRO A 161 -14.45 2.89 32.16
C PRO A 161 -15.30 3.88 31.36
N ASN A 162 -15.00 5.16 31.50
CA ASN A 162 -15.63 6.21 30.69
C ASN A 162 -14.98 6.28 29.30
N GLN A 163 -15.58 7.04 28.36
CA GLN A 163 -15.06 7.15 26.98
C GLN A 163 -13.62 7.65 26.94
N ASN A 164 -13.21 8.54 27.82
CA ASN A 164 -11.85 9.05 27.88
C ASN A 164 -10.84 7.93 28.23
N SER A 165 -11.20 7.05 29.15
CA SER A 165 -10.37 5.88 29.49
C SER A 165 -10.22 4.93 28.32
N VAL A 166 -11.31 4.67 27.57
CA VAL A 166 -11.27 3.87 26.33
C VAL A 166 -10.30 4.48 25.34
N ILE A 167 -10.37 5.80 25.09
CA ILE A 167 -9.48 6.51 24.16
C ILE A 167 -8.01 6.38 24.60
N ILE A 168 -7.72 6.60 25.88
CA ILE A 168 -6.34 6.54 26.41
C ILE A 168 -5.78 5.12 26.24
N ILE A 169 -6.54 4.09 26.58
CA ILE A 169 -6.12 2.69 26.44
C ILE A 169 -5.91 2.35 24.97
N THR A 170 -6.83 2.75 24.09
CA THR A 170 -6.71 2.55 22.65
C THR A 170 -5.45 3.19 22.09
N ILE A 171 -5.17 4.45 22.43
CA ILE A 171 -3.96 5.16 21.98
C ILE A 171 -2.70 4.47 22.51
N ALA A 172 -2.68 4.02 23.76
CA ALA A 172 -1.55 3.30 24.34
C ALA A 172 -1.27 2.00 23.58
N ILE A 173 -2.31 1.20 23.26
CA ILE A 173 -2.19 -0.02 22.46
C ILE A 173 -1.66 0.29 21.07
N LEU A 174 -2.21 1.31 20.41
CA LEU A 174 -1.77 1.71 19.06
C LEU A 174 -0.31 2.17 19.04
N LEU A 175 0.12 2.98 20.03
CA LEU A 175 1.52 3.41 20.13
C LEU A 175 2.48 2.21 20.28
N VAL A 176 2.13 1.24 21.12
CA VAL A 176 2.90 -0.01 21.27
C VAL A 176 2.92 -0.76 19.95
N LEU A 177 1.76 -0.92 19.30
CA LEU A 177 1.62 -1.63 18.04
C LEU A 177 2.51 -1.03 16.94
N PHE A 178 2.49 0.29 16.73
CA PHE A 178 3.31 0.98 15.74
C PHE A 178 4.81 0.97 16.09
N SER A 179 5.16 0.94 17.37
CA SER A 179 6.55 0.86 17.84
C SER A 179 7.18 -0.51 17.54
N ILE A 180 6.41 -1.59 17.66
CA ILE A 180 6.87 -2.96 17.45
C ILE A 180 7.08 -3.27 15.95
N GLN A 181 6.50 -2.49 15.03
CA GLN A 181 6.62 -2.72 13.57
C GLN A 181 8.07 -2.85 13.09
N MET A 182 8.98 -2.12 13.71
CA MET A 182 10.42 -2.14 13.38
C MET A 182 11.07 -3.53 13.55
N LEU A 183 10.57 -4.32 14.49
CA LEU A 183 11.13 -5.65 14.81
C LEU A 183 10.76 -6.72 13.78
N GLY A 184 9.80 -6.41 12.89
CA GLY A 184 9.27 -7.35 11.91
C GLY A 184 8.26 -8.33 12.50
N THR A 185 7.38 -8.84 11.64
CA THR A 185 6.25 -9.68 12.04
C THR A 185 6.56 -11.17 12.09
N SER A 186 7.76 -11.61 11.69
CA SER A 186 8.06 -13.05 11.51
C SER A 186 8.01 -13.87 12.80
N SER A 187 8.49 -13.32 13.90
CA SER A 187 8.50 -14.04 15.19
C SER A 187 7.14 -13.98 15.87
N ILE A 188 6.50 -12.81 15.82
CA ILE A 188 5.19 -12.57 16.42
C ILE A 188 4.09 -13.23 15.57
N GLY A 189 4.23 -13.23 14.26
CA GLY A 189 3.26 -13.80 13.31
C GLY A 189 3.05 -15.32 13.46
N LYS A 190 4.01 -16.05 14.01
CA LYS A 190 3.84 -17.48 14.33
C LYS A 190 2.78 -17.71 15.41
N ALA A 191 2.62 -16.77 16.34
CA ALA A 191 1.60 -16.84 17.39
C ALA A 191 0.21 -16.41 16.88
N PHE A 192 0.14 -15.63 15.80
CA PHE A 192 -1.13 -15.12 15.27
C PHE A 192 -2.08 -16.23 14.82
N GLY A 193 -1.53 -17.26 14.16
CA GLY A 193 -2.32 -18.40 13.70
C GLY A 193 -3.08 -19.10 14.81
N PRO A 194 -2.42 -19.64 15.84
CA PRO A 194 -3.07 -20.26 16.97
C PRO A 194 -4.07 -19.35 17.69
N ILE A 195 -3.73 -18.08 17.90
CA ILE A 195 -4.61 -17.12 18.59
C ILE A 195 -5.88 -16.88 17.78
N MET A 196 -5.74 -16.60 16.47
CA MET A 196 -6.91 -16.40 15.61
C MET A 196 -7.73 -17.67 15.40
N PHE A 197 -7.10 -18.84 15.42
CA PHE A 197 -7.84 -20.10 15.44
C PHE A 197 -8.72 -20.23 16.70
N VAL A 198 -8.18 -19.90 17.88
CA VAL A 198 -8.95 -19.87 19.14
C VAL A 198 -10.05 -18.81 19.04
N TRP A 199 -9.77 -17.65 18.48
CA TRP A 199 -10.76 -16.58 18.26
C TRP A 199 -11.94 -17.04 17.40
N PHE A 200 -11.69 -17.60 16.21
CA PHE A 200 -12.77 -18.10 15.33
C PHE A 200 -13.54 -19.24 15.97
N THR A 201 -12.84 -20.20 16.64
CA THR A 201 -13.50 -21.27 17.40
C THR A 201 -14.41 -20.70 18.48
N PHE A 202 -13.94 -19.68 19.23
CA PHE A 202 -14.72 -18.98 20.24
C PHE A 202 -15.97 -18.33 19.64
N LEU A 203 -15.84 -17.63 18.52
CA LEU A 203 -16.97 -17.04 17.78
C LEU A 203 -18.00 -18.09 17.43
N GLY A 204 -17.58 -19.24 16.87
CA GLY A 204 -18.43 -20.34 16.51
C GLY A 204 -19.15 -20.96 17.72
N ILE A 205 -18.42 -21.22 18.84
CA ILE A 205 -18.98 -21.80 20.07
C ILE A 205 -20.06 -20.85 20.66
N ILE A 206 -19.76 -19.57 20.83
CA ILE A 206 -20.72 -18.59 21.34
C ILE A 206 -21.94 -18.49 20.42
N GLY A 207 -21.73 -18.58 19.10
CA GLY A 207 -22.80 -18.64 18.12
C GLY A 207 -23.74 -19.84 18.37
N VAL A 208 -23.19 -21.04 18.45
CA VAL A 208 -23.96 -22.28 18.68
C VAL A 208 -24.67 -22.26 20.05
N LEU A 209 -24.01 -21.80 21.11
CA LEU A 209 -24.62 -21.72 22.44
C LEU A 209 -25.87 -20.84 22.46
N ASN A 210 -25.85 -19.71 21.77
CA ASN A 210 -27.02 -18.85 21.66
C ASN A 210 -28.09 -19.45 20.73
N MET A 211 -27.68 -20.06 19.60
CA MET A 211 -28.60 -20.73 18.66
C MET A 211 -29.34 -21.90 19.30
N ALA A 212 -28.75 -22.57 20.29
CA ALA A 212 -29.40 -23.69 21.00
C ALA A 212 -30.75 -23.29 21.61
N ASN A 213 -30.99 -22.01 21.85
CA ASN A 213 -32.24 -21.47 22.40
C ASN A 213 -33.35 -21.30 21.33
N ASP A 214 -32.98 -21.13 20.06
CA ASP A 214 -33.94 -21.01 18.92
C ASP A 214 -33.27 -21.37 17.59
N TRP A 215 -33.43 -22.62 17.17
CA TRP A 215 -32.87 -23.12 15.91
C TRP A 215 -33.63 -22.60 14.68
N SER A 216 -34.82 -22.01 14.85
CA SER A 216 -35.57 -21.45 13.74
C SER A 216 -34.87 -20.26 13.07
N ILE A 217 -33.84 -19.68 13.71
CA ILE A 217 -32.99 -18.65 13.12
C ILE A 217 -32.31 -19.12 11.83
N LEU A 218 -32.16 -20.44 11.60
CA LEU A 218 -31.64 -20.99 10.35
C LEU A 218 -32.46 -20.65 9.13
N GLU A 219 -33.70 -20.22 9.29
CA GLU A 219 -34.51 -19.66 8.21
C GLU A 219 -33.84 -18.47 7.54
N ALA A 220 -32.99 -17.75 8.25
CA ALA A 220 -32.19 -16.64 7.71
C ALA A 220 -31.24 -17.06 6.59
N LEU A 221 -30.91 -18.33 6.43
CA LEU A 221 -30.10 -18.82 5.30
C LEU A 221 -30.84 -18.74 3.95
N ASN A 222 -32.16 -18.63 4.00
CA ASN A 222 -32.98 -18.45 2.79
C ASN A 222 -32.81 -17.02 2.22
N PRO A 223 -32.33 -16.86 0.96
CA PRO A 223 -32.10 -15.55 0.34
C PRO A 223 -33.36 -14.69 0.18
N VAL A 224 -34.54 -15.28 0.28
CA VAL A 224 -35.80 -14.54 0.22
C VAL A 224 -35.91 -13.51 1.34
N TRP A 225 -35.38 -13.82 2.54
CA TRP A 225 -35.33 -12.88 3.65
C TRP A 225 -34.44 -11.67 3.37
N ALA A 226 -33.32 -11.88 2.66
CA ALA A 226 -32.44 -10.80 2.26
C ALA A 226 -33.11 -9.78 1.34
N ILE A 227 -33.92 -10.27 0.38
CA ILE A 227 -34.63 -9.38 -0.54
C ILE A 227 -35.84 -8.74 0.16
N LYS A 228 -36.59 -9.51 0.94
CA LYS A 228 -37.78 -9.04 1.64
C LYS A 228 -37.51 -7.87 2.57
N ILE A 229 -36.40 -7.94 3.35
CA ILE A 229 -36.08 -6.91 4.35
C ILE A 229 -35.76 -5.56 3.74
N LEU A 230 -35.24 -5.51 2.53
CA LEU A 230 -34.91 -4.25 1.86
C LEU A 230 -36.14 -3.37 1.60
N PHE A 231 -37.30 -3.99 1.47
CA PHE A 231 -38.58 -3.32 1.14
C PHE A 231 -39.60 -3.42 2.28
N SER A 232 -39.24 -4.06 3.39
CA SER A 232 -40.14 -4.27 4.52
C SER A 232 -40.23 -3.03 5.42
N PRO A 233 -41.45 -2.68 5.92
CA PRO A 233 -41.63 -1.64 6.94
C PRO A 233 -40.91 -1.94 8.26
N ALA A 234 -40.54 -3.21 8.51
CA ALA A 234 -39.79 -3.63 9.68
C ALA A 234 -38.37 -3.03 9.69
N ASN A 235 -37.87 -2.64 8.54
CA ASN A 235 -36.54 -2.02 8.37
C ASN A 235 -36.69 -0.51 8.19
N LYS A 236 -36.54 0.24 9.29
CA LYS A 236 -36.65 1.70 9.28
C LYS A 236 -35.50 2.36 8.44
N ALA A 237 -34.36 1.69 8.34
CA ALA A 237 -33.26 2.16 7.52
C ALA A 237 -33.49 1.94 6.00
N GLY A 238 -34.46 1.09 5.60
CA GLY A 238 -34.72 0.77 4.22
C GLY A 238 -33.51 0.19 3.52
N ILE A 239 -33.26 0.59 2.27
CA ILE A 239 -32.10 0.16 1.49
C ILE A 239 -30.77 0.57 2.14
N PHE A 240 -30.76 1.61 2.98
CA PHE A 240 -29.55 2.12 3.63
C PHE A 240 -29.00 1.19 4.73
N ILE A 241 -29.75 0.15 5.13
CA ILE A 241 -29.24 -0.93 5.99
C ILE A 241 -28.01 -1.60 5.36
N LEU A 242 -27.89 -1.58 4.03
CA LEU A 242 -26.77 -2.13 3.28
C LEU A 242 -25.43 -1.49 3.70
N GLY A 243 -25.43 -0.22 4.16
CA GLY A 243 -24.25 0.45 4.70
C GLY A 243 -23.75 -0.08 6.06
N SER A 244 -24.55 -0.91 6.73
CA SER A 244 -24.12 -1.63 7.94
C SER A 244 -23.83 -3.10 7.58
N ILE A 245 -24.59 -3.70 6.67
CA ILE A 245 -24.41 -5.09 6.23
C ILE A 245 -23.06 -5.31 5.55
N PHE A 246 -22.64 -4.37 4.67
CA PHE A 246 -21.41 -4.56 3.94
C PHE A 246 -20.16 -4.57 4.84
N LEU A 247 -20.22 -3.99 6.05
CA LEU A 247 -19.16 -4.08 7.04
C LEU A 247 -18.77 -5.53 7.38
N ALA A 248 -19.64 -6.50 7.16
CA ALA A 248 -19.34 -7.92 7.29
C ALA A 248 -18.35 -8.45 6.23
N THR A 249 -18.10 -7.70 5.16
CA THR A 249 -17.17 -8.06 4.09
C THR A 249 -15.84 -7.30 4.15
N THR A 250 -15.65 -6.47 5.19
CA THR A 250 -14.37 -5.80 5.43
C THR A 250 -13.25 -6.84 5.52
N GLY A 251 -12.05 -6.47 5.05
CA GLY A 251 -10.94 -7.42 4.97
C GLY A 251 -10.90 -8.30 3.71
N ALA A 252 -11.95 -8.33 2.87
CA ALA A 252 -11.93 -9.12 1.63
C ALA A 252 -10.87 -8.60 0.61
N GLU A 253 -10.62 -7.30 0.56
CA GLU A 253 -9.53 -6.71 -0.24
C GLU A 253 -8.15 -7.05 0.35
N ALA A 254 -8.00 -7.01 1.68
CA ALA A 254 -6.79 -7.40 2.37
C ALA A 254 -6.46 -8.87 2.11
N LEU A 255 -7.46 -9.76 2.17
CA LEU A 255 -7.35 -11.18 1.81
C LEU A 255 -6.78 -11.37 0.40
N TYR A 256 -7.20 -10.55 -0.57
CA TYR A 256 -6.67 -10.61 -1.92
C TYR A 256 -5.25 -10.04 -2.02
N SER A 257 -4.93 -9.00 -1.29
CA SER A 257 -3.59 -8.43 -1.21
C SER A 257 -2.59 -9.44 -0.62
N ASP A 258 -2.97 -10.16 0.43
CA ASP A 258 -2.08 -11.04 1.20
C ASP A 258 -1.82 -12.41 0.55
N VAL A 259 -2.36 -12.65 -0.65
CA VAL A 259 -2.16 -13.94 -1.36
C VAL A 259 -0.68 -14.27 -1.58
N GLY A 260 0.18 -13.26 -1.71
CA GLY A 260 1.63 -13.43 -1.87
C GLY A 260 2.31 -14.05 -0.65
N HIS A 261 1.83 -13.71 0.54
CA HIS A 261 2.40 -14.18 1.81
C HIS A 261 2.09 -15.65 2.08
N VAL A 262 0.85 -16.08 1.89
CA VAL A 262 0.38 -17.40 2.32
C VAL A 262 0.06 -18.35 1.16
N GLY A 263 -0.22 -17.81 -0.02
CA GLY A 263 -0.59 -18.58 -1.22
C GLY A 263 -2.08 -18.91 -1.30
N LYS A 264 -2.61 -18.89 -2.51
CA LYS A 264 -4.04 -19.09 -2.80
C LYS A 264 -4.63 -20.42 -2.32
N GLY A 265 -3.81 -21.49 -2.25
CA GLY A 265 -4.27 -22.80 -1.78
C GLY A 265 -4.63 -22.81 -0.30
N ASN A 266 -3.79 -22.18 0.53
CA ASN A 266 -4.04 -22.10 1.97
C ASN A 266 -5.24 -21.19 2.27
N ILE A 267 -5.42 -20.07 1.55
CA ILE A 267 -6.60 -19.19 1.70
C ILE A 267 -7.88 -19.97 1.38
N ARG A 268 -7.93 -20.69 0.26
CA ARG A 268 -9.10 -21.49 -0.12
C ARG A 268 -9.39 -22.63 0.85
N GLY A 269 -8.36 -23.23 1.42
CA GLY A 269 -8.51 -24.32 2.37
C GLY A 269 -8.98 -23.88 3.76
N SER A 270 -8.57 -22.69 4.23
CA SER A 270 -8.94 -22.17 5.55
C SER A 270 -10.26 -21.36 5.52
N TRP A 271 -10.66 -20.79 4.39
CA TRP A 271 -11.86 -19.99 4.27
C TRP A 271 -13.16 -20.66 4.72
N PRO A 272 -13.47 -21.95 4.36
CA PRO A 272 -14.68 -22.60 4.80
C PRO A 272 -14.85 -22.63 6.33
N TYR A 273 -13.75 -22.86 7.06
CA TYR A 273 -13.76 -22.85 8.52
C TYR A 273 -14.10 -21.44 9.06
N VAL A 274 -13.43 -20.42 8.55
CA VAL A 274 -13.66 -19.02 8.95
C VAL A 274 -15.09 -18.58 8.63
N PHE A 275 -15.57 -18.87 7.42
CA PHE A 275 -16.92 -18.56 6.98
C PHE A 275 -17.99 -19.24 7.87
N LEU A 276 -17.79 -20.50 8.25
CA LEU A 276 -18.68 -21.22 9.16
C LEU A 276 -18.74 -20.56 10.54
N CYS A 277 -17.57 -20.28 11.15
CA CYS A 277 -17.52 -19.64 12.47
C CYS A 277 -18.18 -18.27 12.49
N LEU A 278 -17.96 -17.45 11.44
CA LEU A 278 -18.61 -16.14 11.30
C LEU A 278 -20.13 -16.27 11.17
N SER A 279 -20.60 -17.17 10.31
CA SER A 279 -22.02 -17.41 10.09
C SER A 279 -22.74 -17.85 11.36
N LEU A 280 -22.15 -18.81 12.10
CA LEU A 280 -22.67 -19.25 13.38
C LEU A 280 -22.73 -18.10 14.39
N ASN A 281 -21.73 -17.24 14.44
CA ASN A 281 -21.73 -16.12 15.36
C ASN A 281 -22.81 -15.10 15.06
N TYR A 282 -23.03 -14.72 13.80
CA TYR A 282 -24.11 -13.81 13.42
C TYR A 282 -25.49 -14.39 13.70
N LEU A 283 -25.70 -15.69 13.44
CA LEU A 283 -26.93 -16.38 13.79
C LEU A 283 -27.19 -16.34 15.31
N GLY A 284 -26.14 -16.66 16.11
CA GLY A 284 -26.25 -16.61 17.57
C GLY A 284 -26.53 -15.21 18.13
N GLN A 285 -25.85 -14.18 17.60
CA GLN A 285 -26.16 -12.79 18.00
C GLN A 285 -27.62 -12.43 17.68
N GLY A 286 -28.14 -12.88 16.52
CA GLY A 286 -29.53 -12.67 16.17
C GLY A 286 -30.53 -13.30 17.15
N VAL A 287 -30.28 -14.55 17.58
CA VAL A 287 -31.11 -15.21 18.58
C VAL A 287 -31.06 -14.43 19.92
N TRP A 288 -29.86 -14.05 20.38
CA TRP A 288 -29.71 -13.27 21.59
C TRP A 288 -30.51 -11.96 21.56
N ILE A 289 -30.44 -11.22 20.44
CA ILE A 289 -31.19 -9.97 20.27
C ILE A 289 -32.72 -10.23 20.35
N LEU A 290 -33.22 -11.28 19.70
CA LEU A 290 -34.64 -11.62 19.68
C LEU A 290 -35.18 -12.03 21.06
N GLN A 291 -34.36 -12.64 21.90
CA GLN A 291 -34.72 -13.06 23.25
C GLN A 291 -34.67 -11.92 24.27
N ASN A 292 -33.98 -10.82 23.95
CA ASN A 292 -33.78 -9.70 24.87
C ASN A 292 -34.29 -8.35 24.32
N PRO A 293 -35.56 -8.25 23.85
CA PRO A 293 -36.08 -7.04 23.19
C PRO A 293 -36.14 -5.80 24.11
N HIS A 294 -36.20 -6.01 25.41
CA HIS A 294 -36.27 -4.94 26.42
C HIS A 294 -34.95 -4.77 27.20
N TYR A 295 -33.84 -5.31 26.65
CA TYR A 295 -32.56 -5.22 27.31
C TYR A 295 -32.11 -3.77 27.43
N GLN A 296 -31.91 -3.33 28.68
CA GLN A 296 -31.31 -2.02 28.98
C GLN A 296 -29.82 -2.22 29.17
N ALA A 297 -29.01 -1.67 28.28
CA ALA A 297 -27.55 -1.66 28.47
C ALA A 297 -27.17 -0.90 29.72
N HIS A 298 -26.33 -1.49 30.57
CA HIS A 298 -25.81 -0.83 31.77
C HIS A 298 -24.80 0.28 31.50
N GLY A 299 -24.44 0.47 30.23
CA GLY A 299 -23.61 1.54 29.68
C GLY A 299 -24.37 2.38 28.67
N THR A 300 -23.72 3.37 28.08
CA THR A 300 -24.33 4.29 27.09
C THR A 300 -24.66 3.65 25.74
N GLU A 301 -24.10 2.48 25.42
CA GLU A 301 -24.28 1.83 24.12
C GLU A 301 -24.39 0.31 24.25
N LEU A 302 -25.39 -0.26 23.55
CA LEU A 302 -25.57 -1.72 23.45
C LEU A 302 -24.58 -2.29 22.42
N ASN A 303 -23.80 -3.28 22.82
CA ASN A 303 -23.04 -4.12 21.88
C ASN A 303 -23.51 -5.57 21.96
N PRO A 304 -24.34 -6.04 21.00
CA PRO A 304 -24.90 -7.39 20.99
C PRO A 304 -23.87 -8.49 21.11
N PHE A 305 -22.67 -8.32 20.55
CA PHE A 305 -21.62 -9.32 20.61
C PHE A 305 -21.18 -9.62 22.05
N PHE A 306 -20.81 -8.57 22.81
CA PHE A 306 -20.34 -8.76 24.20
C PHE A 306 -21.44 -9.19 25.15
N GLU A 307 -22.67 -8.73 24.90
CA GLU A 307 -23.83 -9.10 25.72
C GLU A 307 -24.28 -10.55 25.47
N ALA A 308 -24.14 -11.08 24.24
CA ALA A 308 -24.42 -12.48 23.93
C ALA A 308 -23.44 -13.46 24.58
N VAL A 309 -22.28 -12.98 25.08
CA VAL A 309 -21.31 -13.78 25.81
C VAL A 309 -21.75 -13.92 27.28
N PRO A 310 -21.74 -15.13 27.88
CA PRO A 310 -22.00 -15.32 29.29
C PRO A 310 -21.11 -14.41 30.16
N THR A 311 -21.67 -13.84 31.23
CA THR A 311 -20.99 -12.86 32.11
C THR A 311 -19.66 -13.36 32.66
N SER A 312 -19.55 -14.65 32.98
CA SER A 312 -18.31 -15.29 33.44
C SER A 312 -17.18 -15.31 32.41
N LEU A 313 -17.52 -15.32 31.12
CA LEU A 313 -16.56 -15.38 30.00
C LEU A 313 -16.34 -14.01 29.35
N ARG A 314 -17.07 -12.98 29.74
CA ARG A 314 -17.07 -11.67 29.07
C ARG A 314 -15.68 -11.00 29.12
N LEU A 315 -14.99 -11.04 30.26
CA LEU A 315 -13.62 -10.52 30.35
C LEU A 315 -12.66 -11.25 29.42
N PHE A 316 -12.76 -12.58 29.36
CA PHE A 316 -11.96 -13.38 28.45
C PHE A 316 -12.26 -13.02 26.98
N ALA A 317 -13.53 -12.83 26.64
CA ALA A 317 -13.95 -12.40 25.30
C ALA A 317 -13.35 -11.04 24.92
N ILE A 318 -13.34 -10.07 25.83
CA ILE A 318 -12.78 -8.73 25.58
C ILE A 318 -11.26 -8.79 25.38
N ILE A 319 -10.55 -9.55 26.22
CA ILE A 319 -9.10 -9.75 26.06
C ILE A 319 -8.80 -10.40 24.73
N LEU A 320 -9.52 -11.48 24.39
CA LEU A 320 -9.31 -12.23 23.15
C LEU A 320 -9.67 -11.36 21.92
N ALA A 321 -10.76 -10.59 21.97
CA ALA A 321 -11.16 -9.62 20.95
C ALA A 321 -10.10 -8.52 20.77
N THR A 322 -9.53 -8.01 21.86
CA THR A 322 -8.45 -7.00 21.81
C THR A 322 -7.20 -7.56 21.14
N ILE A 323 -6.81 -8.79 21.47
CA ILE A 323 -5.67 -9.44 20.82
C ILE A 323 -5.97 -9.68 19.33
N ALA A 324 -7.19 -10.13 18.99
CA ALA A 324 -7.61 -10.27 17.59
C ALA A 324 -7.59 -8.93 16.84
N ALA A 325 -8.04 -7.83 17.46
CA ALA A 325 -7.97 -6.49 16.89
C ALA A 325 -6.53 -6.00 16.68
N ILE A 326 -5.62 -6.32 17.60
CA ILE A 326 -4.18 -6.04 17.45
C ILE A 326 -3.61 -6.81 16.26
N ILE A 327 -3.95 -8.09 16.10
CA ILE A 327 -3.51 -8.94 14.99
C ILE A 327 -4.06 -8.41 13.65
N ALA A 328 -5.34 -8.06 13.60
CA ALA A 328 -5.97 -7.46 12.42
C ALA A 328 -5.28 -6.15 12.01
N SER A 329 -5.04 -5.27 12.98
CA SER A 329 -4.32 -4.01 12.77
C SER A 329 -2.91 -4.23 12.25
N GLN A 330 -2.19 -5.20 12.82
CA GLN A 330 -0.84 -5.58 12.42
C GLN A 330 -0.79 -6.02 10.94
N ALA A 331 -1.73 -6.87 10.54
CA ALA A 331 -1.82 -7.37 9.17
C ALA A 331 -2.04 -6.22 8.18
N LEU A 332 -2.97 -5.31 8.47
CA LEU A 332 -3.28 -4.17 7.59
C LEU A 332 -2.15 -3.13 7.51
N ILE A 333 -1.47 -2.84 8.62
CA ILE A 333 -0.31 -1.95 8.62
C ILE A 333 0.79 -2.53 7.72
N THR A 334 1.07 -3.84 7.84
CA THR A 334 2.06 -4.53 7.01
C THR A 334 1.61 -4.57 5.54
N GLY A 335 0.33 -4.84 5.28
CA GLY A 335 -0.29 -4.77 3.94
C GLY A 335 -0.15 -3.38 3.31
N SER A 336 -0.29 -2.32 4.10
CA SER A 336 -0.08 -0.94 3.62
C SER A 336 1.36 -0.69 3.16
N PHE A 337 2.37 -1.27 3.83
CA PHE A 337 3.77 -1.17 3.35
C PHE A 337 3.95 -1.88 2.02
N THR A 338 3.36 -3.05 1.85
CA THR A 338 3.39 -3.79 0.57
C THR A 338 2.72 -2.99 -0.54
N LEU A 339 1.54 -2.42 -0.29
CA LEU A 339 0.84 -1.56 -1.24
C LEU A 339 1.66 -0.34 -1.65
N VAL A 340 2.31 0.35 -0.71
CA VAL A 340 3.18 1.50 -1.01
C VAL A 340 4.39 1.07 -1.83
N SER A 341 4.98 -0.09 -1.54
CA SER A 341 6.08 -0.65 -2.33
C SER A 341 5.66 -0.95 -3.77
N GLU A 342 4.50 -1.58 -3.97
CA GLU A 342 3.93 -1.85 -5.29
C GLU A 342 3.59 -0.56 -6.05
N ALA A 343 2.97 0.41 -5.37
CA ALA A 343 2.69 1.74 -5.93
C ALA A 343 3.96 2.45 -6.40
N SER A 344 5.04 2.36 -5.62
CA SER A 344 6.35 2.90 -6.00
C SER A 344 6.92 2.18 -7.22
N GLY A 345 6.79 0.85 -7.29
CA GLY A 345 7.19 0.04 -8.44
C GLY A 345 6.43 0.37 -9.72
N LEU A 346 5.15 0.75 -9.61
CA LEU A 346 4.30 1.20 -10.71
C LEU A 346 4.46 2.69 -11.06
N LYS A 347 5.35 3.40 -10.38
CA LYS A 347 5.54 4.86 -10.50
C LYS A 347 4.31 5.67 -10.06
N PHE A 348 3.51 5.17 -9.14
CA PHE A 348 2.39 5.91 -8.51
C PHE A 348 2.84 6.73 -7.31
N LEU A 349 3.89 6.29 -6.62
CA LEU A 349 4.50 7.00 -5.50
C LEU A 349 6.02 7.16 -5.72
N PRO A 350 6.65 8.13 -5.07
CA PRO A 350 8.10 8.24 -5.05
C PRO A 350 8.73 7.00 -4.38
N ARG A 351 9.98 6.73 -4.69
CA ARG A 351 10.73 5.67 -4.00
C ARG A 351 10.98 6.08 -2.57
N MET A 352 10.69 5.19 -1.65
CA MET A 352 10.92 5.35 -0.22
C MET A 352 11.97 4.35 0.26
N LYS A 353 12.62 4.63 1.39
CA LYS A 353 13.55 3.70 2.02
C LYS A 353 12.77 2.52 2.58
N ILE A 354 13.04 1.32 2.05
CA ILE A 354 12.42 0.07 2.48
C ILE A 354 13.45 -0.70 3.31
N ASN A 355 13.05 -1.11 4.50
CA ASN A 355 13.82 -2.01 5.35
C ASN A 355 13.21 -3.42 5.26
N TYR A 356 14.06 -4.43 5.22
CA TYR A 356 13.65 -5.83 5.20
C TYR A 356 14.03 -6.49 6.53
N PRO A 357 13.10 -6.61 7.48
CA PRO A 357 13.40 -7.19 8.80
C PRO A 357 13.82 -8.65 8.71
N THR A 358 13.26 -9.39 7.74
CA THR A 358 13.45 -10.82 7.59
C THR A 358 14.05 -11.20 6.24
N THR A 359 14.32 -12.49 6.03
CA THR A 359 14.78 -13.05 4.74
C THR A 359 13.65 -13.32 3.76
N GLU A 360 12.40 -13.11 4.15
CA GLU A 360 11.23 -13.25 3.28
C GLU A 360 10.99 -11.92 2.56
N HIS A 361 10.92 -11.97 1.22
CA HIS A 361 10.77 -10.76 0.37
C HIS A 361 9.48 -9.98 0.64
N GLY A 362 8.42 -10.67 1.08
CA GLY A 362 7.12 -10.06 1.37
C GLY A 362 7.06 -9.27 2.68
N GLN A 363 8.00 -9.46 3.60
CA GLN A 363 8.02 -8.73 4.87
C GLN A 363 8.86 -7.47 4.74
N ILE A 364 8.18 -6.34 4.57
CA ILE A 364 8.82 -5.03 4.40
C ILE A 364 8.36 -4.05 5.49
N TYR A 365 9.24 -3.12 5.81
CA TYR A 365 9.00 -2.02 6.74
C TYR A 365 9.41 -0.69 6.11
N ILE A 366 8.50 0.28 6.11
CA ILE A 366 8.74 1.62 5.56
C ILE A 366 8.55 2.64 6.68
N PRO A 367 9.65 3.16 7.29
CA PRO A 367 9.58 4.01 8.48
C PRO A 367 8.71 5.26 8.31
N SER A 368 8.78 5.93 7.16
CA SER A 368 8.01 7.12 6.86
C SER A 368 6.51 6.83 6.80
N VAL A 369 6.12 5.72 6.16
CA VAL A 369 4.72 5.29 6.06
C VAL A 369 4.19 4.88 7.42
N ASN A 370 4.97 4.13 8.21
CA ASN A 370 4.60 3.74 9.57
C ASN A 370 4.27 4.96 10.45
N LYS A 371 5.14 5.99 10.42
CA LYS A 371 4.90 7.24 11.16
C LYS A 371 3.64 7.96 10.67
N MET A 372 3.43 8.05 9.35
CA MET A 372 2.25 8.72 8.78
C MET A 372 0.95 8.00 9.16
N ILE A 373 0.91 6.67 9.04
CA ILE A 373 -0.25 5.86 9.44
C ILE A 373 -0.49 6.00 10.95
N CYS A 374 0.55 5.92 11.78
CA CYS A 374 0.44 6.09 13.23
C CYS A 374 -0.22 7.43 13.61
N VAL A 375 0.31 8.53 13.06
CA VAL A 375 -0.24 9.88 13.34
C VAL A 375 -1.68 10.00 12.86
N ALA A 376 -1.98 9.51 11.64
CA ALA A 376 -3.33 9.53 11.09
C ALA A 376 -4.31 8.70 11.93
N THR A 377 -3.93 7.48 12.33
CA THR A 377 -4.76 6.59 13.16
C THR A 377 -5.06 7.20 14.52
N ILE A 378 -4.05 7.76 15.19
CA ILE A 378 -4.23 8.43 16.50
C ILE A 378 -5.12 9.68 16.35
N ALA A 379 -4.91 10.47 15.29
CA ALA A 379 -5.76 11.64 15.02
C ALA A 379 -7.22 11.23 14.80
N ILE A 380 -7.48 10.12 14.09
CA ILE A 380 -8.83 9.55 13.89
C ILE A 380 -9.46 9.17 15.24
N VAL A 381 -8.72 8.47 16.11
CA VAL A 381 -9.23 8.07 17.45
C VAL A 381 -9.59 9.29 18.30
N ILE A 382 -8.74 10.32 18.32
CA ILE A 382 -8.99 11.56 19.08
C ILE A 382 -10.17 12.33 18.50
N PHE A 383 -10.29 12.39 17.18
CA PHE A 383 -11.32 13.16 16.48
C PHE A 383 -12.72 12.53 16.64
N PHE A 384 -12.84 11.24 16.35
CA PHE A 384 -14.15 10.56 16.38
C PHE A 384 -14.57 10.10 17.78
N ARG A 385 -13.63 9.74 18.61
CA ARG A 385 -13.79 9.28 20.00
C ARG A 385 -14.55 7.97 20.18
N THR A 386 -15.55 7.65 19.33
CA THR A 386 -16.39 6.44 19.41
C THR A 386 -16.22 5.59 18.17
N SER A 387 -16.35 4.26 18.33
CA SER A 387 -16.27 3.31 17.20
C SER A 387 -17.35 3.55 16.15
N GLU A 388 -18.55 3.96 16.56
CA GLU A 388 -19.70 4.18 15.66
C GLU A 388 -19.42 5.23 14.57
N HIS A 389 -18.81 6.36 14.95
CA HIS A 389 -18.44 7.40 13.99
C HIS A 389 -17.28 6.94 13.08
N MET A 390 -16.35 6.15 13.63
CA MET A 390 -15.26 5.58 12.83
C MET A 390 -15.76 4.55 11.83
N GLU A 391 -16.76 3.74 12.16
CA GLU A 391 -17.39 2.75 11.27
C GLU A 391 -18.04 3.42 10.05
N ALA A 392 -18.61 4.62 10.21
CA ALA A 392 -19.16 5.41 9.12
C ALA A 392 -18.07 5.85 8.13
N ALA A 393 -16.91 6.25 8.64
CA ALA A 393 -15.74 6.61 7.84
C ALA A 393 -15.15 5.38 7.11
N TYR A 394 -15.01 4.29 7.83
CA TYR A 394 -14.42 3.03 7.38
C TYR A 394 -15.14 2.46 6.15
N GLY A 395 -16.45 2.48 6.19
CA GLY A 395 -17.28 1.88 5.15
C GLY A 395 -17.11 2.46 3.76
N LEU A 396 -16.86 3.74 3.63
CA LEU A 396 -16.78 4.40 2.34
C LEU A 396 -15.50 4.05 1.56
N SER A 397 -14.36 3.91 2.24
CA SER A 397 -13.09 3.55 1.56
C SER A 397 -13.16 2.16 0.94
N ILE A 398 -13.70 1.19 1.69
CA ILE A 398 -13.76 -0.19 1.23
C ILE A 398 -14.71 -0.34 0.03
N THR A 399 -15.90 0.28 0.06
CA THR A 399 -16.84 0.20 -1.05
C THR A 399 -16.27 0.78 -2.34
N VAL A 400 -15.53 1.90 -2.26
CA VAL A 400 -14.83 2.48 -3.41
C VAL A 400 -13.76 1.52 -3.92
N THR A 401 -12.95 0.94 -3.04
CA THR A 401 -11.90 0.00 -3.44
C THR A 401 -12.49 -1.24 -4.12
N MET A 402 -13.55 -1.82 -3.55
CA MET A 402 -14.21 -3.00 -4.11
C MET A 402 -14.76 -2.75 -5.51
N LEU A 403 -15.39 -1.59 -5.74
CA LEU A 403 -15.90 -1.21 -7.05
C LEU A 403 -14.76 -1.01 -8.07
N MET A 404 -13.66 -0.38 -7.68
CA MET A 404 -12.48 -0.23 -8.54
C MET A 404 -11.85 -1.58 -8.88
N THR A 405 -11.79 -2.50 -7.92
CA THR A 405 -11.32 -3.87 -8.15
C THR A 405 -12.25 -4.62 -9.12
N THR A 406 -13.56 -4.44 -9.03
CA THR A 406 -14.53 -5.03 -9.98
C THR A 406 -14.30 -4.55 -11.41
N LEU A 407 -14.06 -3.25 -11.61
CA LEU A 407 -13.72 -2.69 -12.92
C LEU A 407 -12.41 -3.27 -13.48
N LEU A 408 -11.38 -3.40 -12.65
CA LEU A 408 -10.11 -4.00 -13.07
C LEU A 408 -10.23 -5.51 -13.35
N LEU A 409 -11.03 -6.25 -12.56
CA LEU A 409 -11.30 -7.68 -12.78
C LEU A 409 -12.09 -7.91 -14.09
N PHE A 410 -13.03 -7.04 -14.43
CA PHE A 410 -13.73 -7.09 -15.73
C PHE A 410 -12.73 -7.07 -16.89
N GLU A 411 -11.73 -6.19 -16.84
CA GLU A 411 -10.69 -6.12 -17.86
C GLU A 411 -9.71 -7.30 -17.78
N TYR A 412 -9.43 -7.80 -16.58
CA TYR A 412 -8.62 -9.00 -16.40
C TYR A 412 -9.27 -10.23 -17.03
N LEU A 413 -10.57 -10.43 -16.82
CA LEU A 413 -11.32 -11.50 -17.47
C LEU A 413 -11.25 -11.38 -19.00
N GLY A 414 -11.26 -10.16 -19.54
CA GLY A 414 -11.04 -9.91 -20.96
C GLY A 414 -9.61 -10.26 -21.42
N SER A 415 -8.60 -10.06 -20.58
CA SER A 415 -7.22 -10.48 -20.89
C SER A 415 -7.06 -12.01 -20.97
N LYS A 416 -7.97 -12.73 -20.32
CA LYS A 416 -8.06 -14.20 -20.35
C LYS A 416 -9.01 -14.74 -21.41
N ASN A 417 -9.41 -13.91 -22.38
CA ASN A 417 -10.31 -14.25 -23.50
C ASN A 417 -11.65 -14.85 -23.05
N ARG A 418 -12.17 -14.44 -21.87
CA ARG A 418 -13.49 -14.92 -21.44
C ARG A 418 -14.60 -14.25 -22.25
N PRO A 419 -15.72 -14.96 -22.54
CA PRO A 419 -16.82 -14.42 -23.31
C PRO A 419 -17.33 -13.07 -22.76
N LEU A 420 -17.68 -12.15 -23.65
CA LEU A 420 -18.15 -10.81 -23.26
C LEU A 420 -19.38 -10.88 -22.36
N LEU A 421 -20.33 -11.80 -22.65
CA LEU A 421 -21.52 -11.98 -21.84
C LEU A 421 -21.20 -12.30 -20.37
N LEU A 422 -20.25 -13.22 -20.14
CA LEU A 422 -19.80 -13.58 -18.77
C LEU A 422 -19.17 -12.38 -18.06
N ARG A 423 -18.36 -11.58 -18.78
CA ARG A 423 -17.74 -10.37 -18.25
C ARG A 423 -18.78 -9.31 -17.89
N LEU A 424 -19.77 -9.09 -18.77
CA LEU A 424 -20.86 -8.16 -18.52
C LEU A 424 -21.73 -8.63 -17.35
N CYS A 425 -22.07 -9.92 -17.27
CA CYS A 425 -22.79 -10.49 -16.15
C CYS A 425 -22.03 -10.27 -14.83
N PHE A 426 -20.72 -10.52 -14.82
CA PHE A 426 -19.85 -10.23 -13.67
C PHE A 426 -19.90 -8.74 -13.27
N LEU A 427 -19.74 -7.84 -14.24
CA LEU A 427 -19.74 -6.40 -13.98
C LEU A 427 -21.10 -5.91 -13.48
N VAL A 428 -22.20 -6.38 -14.08
CA VAL A 428 -23.55 -5.96 -13.70
C VAL A 428 -23.89 -6.48 -12.30
N VAL A 429 -23.66 -7.76 -12.02
CA VAL A 429 -24.00 -8.36 -10.71
C VAL A 429 -23.19 -7.71 -9.60
N PHE A 430 -21.87 -7.76 -9.68
CA PHE A 430 -21.01 -7.24 -8.62
C PHE A 430 -20.99 -5.71 -8.59
N GLY A 431 -20.99 -5.06 -9.73
CA GLY A 431 -21.05 -3.60 -9.81
C GLY A 431 -22.35 -3.03 -9.28
N PHE A 432 -23.49 -3.71 -9.49
CA PHE A 432 -24.77 -3.32 -8.91
C PHE A 432 -24.78 -3.46 -7.39
N ILE A 433 -24.37 -4.62 -6.85
CA ILE A 433 -24.30 -4.85 -5.41
C ILE A 433 -23.39 -3.82 -4.73
N GLU A 434 -22.18 -3.65 -5.25
CA GLU A 434 -21.18 -2.72 -4.69
C GLU A 434 -21.59 -1.24 -4.89
N GLY A 435 -22.27 -0.94 -6.00
CA GLY A 435 -22.87 0.37 -6.25
C GLY A 435 -23.95 0.72 -5.22
N MET A 436 -24.81 -0.25 -4.86
CA MET A 436 -25.79 -0.08 -3.79
C MET A 436 -25.13 0.14 -2.43
N PHE A 437 -24.05 -0.57 -2.13
CA PHE A 437 -23.27 -0.35 -0.91
C PHE A 437 -22.63 1.04 -0.89
N LEU A 438 -22.10 1.49 -2.03
CA LEU A 438 -21.53 2.84 -2.15
C LEU A 438 -22.60 3.90 -1.89
N VAL A 439 -23.77 3.79 -2.52
CA VAL A 439 -24.92 4.72 -2.31
C VAL A 439 -25.32 4.72 -0.84
N SER A 440 -25.43 3.54 -0.22
CA SER A 440 -25.76 3.43 1.20
C SER A 440 -24.67 4.01 2.11
N SER A 441 -23.39 3.82 1.79
CA SER A 441 -22.29 4.40 2.56
C SER A 441 -22.21 5.93 2.43
N LEU A 442 -22.62 6.48 1.28
CA LEU A 442 -22.69 7.92 1.06
C LEU A 442 -23.70 8.63 1.98
N THR A 443 -24.75 7.95 2.46
CA THR A 443 -25.66 8.55 3.46
C THR A 443 -24.96 8.83 4.78
N LYS A 444 -23.92 8.05 5.11
CA LYS A 444 -23.09 8.25 6.31
C LYS A 444 -21.94 9.27 6.08
N PHE A 445 -21.90 9.92 4.90
CA PHE A 445 -20.83 10.84 4.54
C PHE A 445 -20.66 11.97 5.59
N MET A 446 -21.74 12.62 5.97
CA MET A 446 -21.71 13.71 6.97
C MET A 446 -21.45 13.22 8.40
N HIS A 447 -21.62 11.93 8.69
CA HIS A 447 -21.38 11.33 10.01
C HIS A 447 -19.94 10.78 10.17
N GLY A 448 -19.03 11.11 9.24
CA GLY A 448 -17.62 10.71 9.33
C GLY A 448 -17.01 10.30 8.00
N GLY A 449 -17.80 9.90 7.01
CA GLY A 449 -17.31 9.44 5.70
C GLY A 449 -16.43 10.46 4.97
N TYR A 450 -16.63 11.76 5.20
CA TYR A 450 -15.81 12.83 4.60
C TYR A 450 -14.33 12.74 5.01
N VAL A 451 -14.00 12.25 6.22
CA VAL A 451 -12.61 12.10 6.66
C VAL A 451 -11.87 11.10 5.78
N THR A 452 -12.52 9.98 5.47
CA THR A 452 -11.96 8.98 4.55
C THR A 452 -11.70 9.55 3.16
N VAL A 453 -12.67 10.32 2.63
CA VAL A 453 -12.52 10.95 1.31
C VAL A 453 -11.38 11.97 1.31
N LEU A 454 -11.19 12.71 2.42
CA LEU A 454 -10.05 13.62 2.56
C LEU A 454 -8.72 12.87 2.58
N ILE A 455 -8.59 11.80 3.35
CA ILE A 455 -7.36 11.00 3.43
C ILE A 455 -7.08 10.32 2.08
N ALA A 456 -8.07 9.62 1.52
CA ALA A 456 -7.94 8.95 0.22
C ALA A 456 -7.69 9.98 -0.91
N GLY A 457 -8.37 11.12 -0.87
CA GLY A 457 -8.18 12.23 -1.81
C GLY A 457 -6.76 12.79 -1.74
N PHE A 458 -6.23 13.02 -0.54
CA PHE A 458 -4.86 13.49 -0.35
C PHE A 458 -3.83 12.49 -0.91
N ILE A 459 -3.96 11.21 -0.57
CA ILE A 459 -3.10 10.15 -1.11
C ILE A 459 -3.25 10.06 -2.63
N GLY A 460 -4.49 10.08 -3.13
CA GLY A 460 -4.80 10.03 -4.55
C GLY A 460 -4.21 11.19 -5.35
N VAL A 461 -4.24 12.41 -4.80
CA VAL A 461 -3.61 13.60 -5.41
C VAL A 461 -2.09 13.43 -5.50
N ILE A 462 -1.44 12.93 -4.44
CA ILE A 462 0.01 12.64 -4.47
C ILE A 462 0.32 11.62 -5.56
N MET A 463 -0.44 10.52 -5.62
CA MET A 463 -0.27 9.47 -6.61
C MET A 463 -0.52 9.99 -8.03
N PHE A 464 -1.54 10.80 -8.22
CA PHE A 464 -1.88 11.43 -9.49
C PHE A 464 -0.74 12.36 -9.98
N ILE A 465 -0.28 13.28 -9.13
CA ILE A 465 0.81 14.20 -9.44
C ILE A 465 2.07 13.41 -9.81
N TRP A 466 2.41 12.39 -9.04
CA TRP A 466 3.61 11.59 -9.28
C TRP A 466 3.53 10.81 -10.59
N TYR A 467 2.41 10.13 -10.86
CA TYR A 467 2.23 9.33 -12.07
C TYR A 467 2.19 10.20 -13.32
N PHE A 468 1.33 11.21 -13.33
CA PHE A 468 1.19 12.07 -14.51
C PHE A 468 2.39 12.97 -14.71
N GLY A 469 3.03 13.45 -13.63
CA GLY A 469 4.28 14.19 -13.71
C GLY A 469 5.42 13.38 -14.33
N ASN A 470 5.55 12.09 -13.95
CA ASN A 470 6.50 11.18 -14.61
C ASN A 470 6.13 10.94 -16.08
N ARG A 471 4.84 10.81 -16.39
CA ARG A 471 4.39 10.60 -17.77
C ARG A 471 4.63 11.83 -18.66
N VAL A 472 4.43 13.03 -18.12
CA VAL A 472 4.77 14.28 -18.83
C VAL A 472 6.28 14.34 -19.08
N ARG A 473 7.10 14.04 -18.06
CA ARG A 473 8.54 13.96 -18.24
C ARG A 473 8.91 12.94 -19.31
N ASP A 474 8.47 11.69 -19.18
CA ASP A 474 8.82 10.60 -20.10
C ASP A 474 8.32 10.89 -21.55
N LYS A 475 7.21 11.63 -21.72
CA LYS A 475 6.69 12.06 -23.04
C LYS A 475 7.58 13.11 -23.72
N HIS A 476 8.13 14.02 -22.92
CA HIS A 476 8.94 15.13 -23.44
C HIS A 476 10.45 14.84 -23.34
N GLU A 477 10.85 13.74 -22.71
CA GLU A 477 12.20 13.19 -22.72
C GLU A 477 12.45 12.58 -24.11
N GLY A 478 12.95 13.40 -25.06
CA GLY A 478 13.19 12.99 -26.44
C GLY A 478 14.43 12.12 -26.58
N ALA A 479 14.67 11.59 -27.80
CA ALA A 479 15.89 10.85 -28.13
C ALA A 479 17.17 11.67 -27.87
N SER A 480 17.08 13.00 -27.95
CA SER A 480 18.18 13.94 -27.66
C SER A 480 18.61 13.99 -26.20
N THR A 481 17.83 13.44 -25.28
CA THR A 481 18.17 13.35 -23.83
C THR A 481 19.22 12.27 -23.57
N TYR A 482 19.34 11.30 -24.45
CA TYR A 482 20.32 10.21 -24.34
C TYR A 482 21.34 10.33 -25.46
N VAL A 483 22.60 10.17 -25.08
CA VAL A 483 23.76 10.14 -26.00
C VAL A 483 24.48 8.81 -25.85
N ARG A 484 25.22 8.42 -26.88
CA ARG A 484 26.03 7.20 -26.83
C ARG A 484 27.30 7.51 -26.03
N LEU A 485 27.53 6.74 -24.99
CA LEU A 485 28.68 6.92 -24.12
C LEU A 485 29.99 6.58 -24.84
N ASP A 486 29.97 5.60 -25.74
CA ASP A 486 31.12 5.20 -26.56
C ASP A 486 31.64 6.32 -27.49
N GLU A 487 30.82 7.30 -27.86
CA GLU A 487 31.26 8.47 -28.65
C GLU A 487 32.00 9.51 -27.82
N TYR A 488 31.94 9.42 -26.48
CA TYR A 488 32.57 10.39 -25.56
C TYR A 488 33.71 9.78 -24.74
N THR A 489 34.04 8.50 -24.97
CA THR A 489 35.12 7.81 -24.22
C THR A 489 36.47 8.45 -24.46
N ASP A 490 36.80 8.82 -25.69
CA ASP A 490 38.07 9.44 -26.05
C ASP A 490 38.19 10.83 -25.39
N MET A 491 37.13 11.65 -25.48
CA MET A 491 37.10 12.98 -24.83
C MET A 491 37.23 12.91 -23.29
N LEU A 492 36.62 11.90 -22.66
CA LEU A 492 36.76 11.69 -21.21
C LEU A 492 38.17 11.19 -20.86
N THR A 493 38.75 10.37 -21.72
CA THR A 493 40.15 9.90 -21.55
C THR A 493 41.14 11.04 -21.72
N ASP A 494 40.95 11.90 -22.74
CA ASP A 494 41.77 13.09 -22.94
C ASP A 494 41.69 14.02 -21.73
N LEU A 495 40.45 14.31 -21.23
CA LEU A 495 40.28 15.13 -20.03
C LEU A 495 40.96 14.51 -18.80
N SER A 496 41.05 13.18 -18.69
CA SER A 496 41.72 12.53 -17.55
C SER A 496 43.21 12.78 -17.52
N HIS A 497 43.84 13.05 -18.67
CA HIS A 497 45.30 13.31 -18.83
C HIS A 497 45.62 14.80 -19.03
N ASP A 498 44.60 15.67 -19.08
CA ASP A 498 44.79 17.09 -19.33
C ASP A 498 45.23 17.83 -18.06
N ASP A 499 46.53 18.11 -17.97
CA ASP A 499 47.15 18.76 -16.79
C ASP A 499 46.80 20.26 -16.64
N ASP A 500 46.19 20.88 -17.65
CA ASP A 500 45.71 22.27 -17.57
C ASP A 500 44.52 22.42 -16.61
N TYR A 501 43.84 21.29 -16.33
CA TYR A 501 42.71 21.26 -15.38
C TYR A 501 43.11 20.61 -14.05
N PRO A 502 42.79 21.25 -12.90
CA PRO A 502 43.05 20.65 -11.60
C PRO A 502 42.26 19.36 -11.41
N THR A 503 42.89 18.34 -10.81
CA THR A 503 42.22 17.08 -10.49
C THR A 503 41.04 17.32 -9.54
N TYR A 504 39.81 16.96 -9.96
CA TYR A 504 38.63 17.07 -9.16
C TYR A 504 38.52 15.92 -8.14
N ALA A 505 38.79 14.70 -8.57
CA ALA A 505 38.84 13.49 -7.75
C ALA A 505 39.65 12.42 -8.49
N THR A 506 40.21 11.44 -7.78
CA THR A 506 40.82 10.29 -8.45
C THR A 506 39.74 9.43 -9.09
N ASN A 507 38.68 9.11 -8.36
CA ASN A 507 37.53 8.36 -8.83
C ASN A 507 36.28 9.23 -8.76
N LEU A 508 35.81 9.70 -9.91
CA LEU A 508 34.60 10.47 -10.03
C LEU A 508 33.41 9.55 -10.35
N VAL A 509 32.46 9.43 -9.43
CA VAL A 509 31.39 8.43 -9.47
C VAL A 509 30.04 9.07 -9.69
N TYR A 510 29.40 8.77 -10.82
CA TYR A 510 28.02 9.16 -11.10
C TYR A 510 27.07 8.03 -10.80
N MET A 511 26.09 8.27 -9.92
CA MET A 511 24.99 7.32 -9.68
C MET A 511 24.02 7.34 -10.85
N ALA A 512 24.32 6.58 -11.90
CA ALA A 512 23.63 6.64 -13.18
C ALA A 512 23.47 5.28 -13.82
N LYS A 513 22.35 5.08 -14.53
CA LYS A 513 22.10 3.88 -15.32
C LYS A 513 22.45 4.12 -16.78
N VAL A 514 23.44 3.39 -17.30
CA VAL A 514 23.73 3.32 -18.73
C VAL A 514 22.79 2.30 -19.37
N LYS A 515 21.85 2.76 -20.20
CA LYS A 515 20.88 1.90 -20.88
C LYS A 515 21.56 1.08 -21.96
N TYR A 516 21.30 -0.22 -21.97
CA TYR A 516 21.88 -1.18 -22.94
C TYR A 516 23.41 -1.15 -23.00
N ASN A 517 24.09 -0.72 -21.94
CA ASN A 517 25.54 -0.48 -21.87
C ASN A 517 26.07 0.49 -22.96
N LYS A 518 25.20 1.34 -23.51
CA LYS A 518 25.56 2.26 -24.62
C LYS A 518 25.07 3.69 -24.40
N PHE A 519 23.89 3.88 -23.79
CA PHE A 519 23.25 5.18 -23.75
C PHE A 519 23.24 5.77 -22.32
N ILE A 520 23.79 6.96 -22.18
CA ILE A 520 23.79 7.74 -20.93
C ILE A 520 22.97 9.02 -21.10
N LYS A 521 22.46 9.57 -20.01
CA LYS A 521 21.78 10.89 -20.03
C LYS A 521 22.78 11.99 -20.36
N ARG A 522 22.43 12.87 -21.30
CA ARG A 522 23.26 14.03 -21.70
C ARG A 522 23.61 14.94 -20.53
N GLU A 523 22.70 15.07 -19.57
CA GLU A 523 22.88 15.89 -18.36
C GLU A 523 24.10 15.46 -17.52
N ILE A 524 24.48 14.18 -17.58
CA ILE A 524 25.65 13.66 -16.88
C ILE A 524 26.92 14.12 -17.58
N LEU A 525 26.98 14.00 -18.91
CA LEU A 525 28.12 14.51 -19.68
C LEU A 525 28.22 16.03 -19.60
N TYR A 526 27.06 16.72 -19.63
CA TYR A 526 27.01 18.17 -19.40
C TYR A 526 27.61 18.55 -18.03
N SER A 527 27.33 17.77 -16.99
CA SER A 527 27.90 18.00 -15.66
C SER A 527 29.45 17.81 -15.65
N ILE A 528 29.96 16.85 -16.44
CA ILE A 528 31.39 16.55 -16.48
C ILE A 528 32.15 17.54 -17.37
N LEU A 529 31.61 17.84 -18.57
CA LEU A 529 32.32 18.53 -19.64
C LEU A 529 31.97 20.01 -19.74
N ASP A 530 30.66 20.34 -19.79
CA ASP A 530 30.20 21.69 -20.14
C ASP A 530 29.99 22.63 -18.96
N LYS A 531 29.47 22.12 -17.84
CA LYS A 531 29.16 22.97 -16.67
C LYS A 531 30.44 23.44 -15.98
N ARG A 532 31.37 22.52 -15.77
CA ARG A 532 32.74 22.74 -15.32
C ARG A 532 33.53 21.47 -15.63
N PRO A 533 34.54 21.50 -16.45
CA PRO A 533 35.35 20.33 -16.69
C PRO A 533 35.87 19.73 -15.37
N LYS A 534 35.57 18.44 -15.16
CA LYS A 534 35.94 17.70 -13.94
C LYS A 534 36.96 16.64 -14.32
N ARG A 535 38.24 16.96 -14.19
CA ARG A 535 39.31 16.02 -14.41
C ARG A 535 39.30 14.94 -13.33
N ALA A 536 39.32 13.66 -13.75
CA ALA A 536 39.40 12.52 -12.85
C ALA A 536 40.26 11.44 -13.49
N ALA A 537 40.98 10.65 -12.71
CA ALA A 537 41.75 9.53 -13.25
C ALA A 537 40.83 8.44 -13.78
N ALA A 538 39.63 8.25 -13.17
CA ALA A 538 38.63 7.32 -13.63
C ALA A 538 37.21 7.86 -13.42
N TYR A 539 36.37 7.74 -14.45
CA TYR A 539 34.94 8.10 -14.49
C TYR A 539 34.08 6.85 -14.32
N TRP A 540 33.30 6.80 -13.26
CA TRP A 540 32.48 5.65 -12.90
C TRP A 540 31.00 5.95 -13.07
N PHE A 541 30.32 5.13 -13.84
CA PHE A 541 28.86 5.18 -13.99
C PHE A 541 28.25 3.97 -13.28
N VAL A 542 27.69 4.19 -12.09
CA VAL A 542 27.28 3.11 -11.20
C VAL A 542 25.76 3.00 -11.12
N SER A 543 25.24 1.81 -11.38
CA SER A 543 23.82 1.48 -11.20
C SER A 543 23.63 0.35 -10.20
N VAL A 544 22.64 0.48 -9.32
CA VAL A 544 22.26 -0.55 -8.35
C VAL A 544 20.99 -1.24 -8.81
N ASN A 545 21.03 -2.57 -8.97
CA ASN A 545 19.93 -3.42 -9.31
C ASN A 545 19.63 -4.34 -8.12
N ILE A 546 18.46 -4.18 -7.50
CA ILE A 546 18.04 -5.04 -6.39
C ILE A 546 17.51 -6.36 -6.96
N THR A 547 18.02 -7.49 -6.45
CA THR A 547 17.62 -8.85 -6.84
C THR A 547 16.61 -9.43 -5.87
N ASN A 548 15.87 -10.45 -6.34
CA ASN A 548 14.86 -11.15 -5.52
C ASN A 548 15.46 -12.09 -4.47
N GLU A 549 16.77 -12.35 -4.51
CA GLU A 549 17.48 -13.14 -3.52
C GLU A 549 17.97 -12.23 -2.38
N PRO A 550 17.90 -12.67 -1.11
CA PRO A 550 18.18 -11.78 0.02
C PRO A 550 19.65 -11.35 0.13
N PHE A 551 20.60 -12.19 -0.26
CA PHE A 551 22.03 -11.99 0.02
C PHE A 551 22.92 -11.91 -1.23
N THR A 552 22.37 -11.80 -2.42
CA THR A 552 23.15 -11.64 -3.65
C THR A 552 24.11 -10.46 -3.54
N ALA A 553 25.36 -10.64 -3.93
CA ALA A 553 26.35 -9.58 -4.08
C ALA A 553 27.20 -9.92 -5.32
N LYS A 554 26.81 -9.35 -6.47
CA LYS A 554 27.50 -9.57 -7.76
C LYS A 554 27.65 -8.23 -8.46
N TYR A 555 28.65 -8.11 -9.30
CA TYR A 555 28.82 -6.93 -10.14
C TYR A 555 29.18 -7.32 -11.58
N ALA A 556 28.88 -6.44 -12.52
CA ALA A 556 29.32 -6.51 -13.88
C ALA A 556 29.98 -5.19 -14.28
N VAL A 557 31.06 -5.26 -15.03
CA VAL A 557 31.84 -4.10 -15.47
C VAL A 557 31.93 -4.06 -16.97
N ASN A 558 31.88 -2.85 -17.54
CA ASN A 558 32.19 -2.57 -18.93
C ASN A 558 33.09 -1.33 -19.00
N THR A 559 34.29 -1.47 -19.58
CA THR A 559 35.29 -0.43 -19.66
C THR A 559 35.35 0.29 -21.02
N TYR A 560 34.51 -0.10 -21.96
CA TYR A 560 34.48 0.44 -23.34
C TYR A 560 35.87 0.43 -24.04
N GLY A 561 36.78 -0.45 -23.61
CA GLY A 561 38.13 -0.53 -24.14
C GLY A 561 39.11 0.52 -23.59
N THR A 562 38.70 1.31 -22.59
CA THR A 562 39.52 2.33 -21.94
C THR A 562 39.84 1.96 -20.49
N LYS A 563 40.87 2.58 -19.89
CA LYS A 563 41.20 2.42 -18.47
C LYS A 563 40.50 3.47 -17.59
N ASN A 564 39.91 4.50 -18.20
CA ASN A 564 39.42 5.71 -17.55
C ASN A 564 37.90 5.80 -17.48
N VAL A 565 37.15 5.05 -18.33
CA VAL A 565 35.69 5.12 -18.40
C VAL A 565 35.08 3.77 -18.07
N ILE A 566 34.41 3.68 -16.91
CA ILE A 566 33.94 2.41 -16.36
C ILE A 566 32.45 2.48 -16.01
N ASN A 567 31.68 1.53 -16.57
CA ASN A 567 30.28 1.33 -16.18
C ASN A 567 30.14 0.10 -15.29
N VAL A 568 29.60 0.29 -14.10
CA VAL A 568 29.40 -0.77 -13.11
C VAL A 568 27.93 -0.99 -12.86
N GLN A 569 27.53 -2.24 -12.93
CA GLN A 569 26.19 -2.69 -12.54
C GLN A 569 26.32 -3.55 -11.29
N LEU A 570 25.85 -3.04 -10.16
CA LEU A 570 25.76 -3.79 -8.91
C LEU A 570 24.46 -4.57 -8.88
N PHE A 571 24.51 -5.85 -8.54
CA PHE A 571 23.37 -6.72 -8.29
C PHE A 571 23.38 -7.11 -6.82
N LEU A 572 22.54 -6.43 -6.03
CA LEU A 572 22.48 -6.59 -4.58
C LEU A 572 21.19 -7.27 -4.18
N GLY A 573 21.28 -8.23 -3.26
CA GLY A 573 20.12 -8.82 -2.63
C GLY A 573 19.33 -7.80 -1.81
N PHE A 574 18.01 -7.97 -1.74
CA PHE A 574 17.13 -7.00 -1.08
C PHE A 574 17.47 -6.78 0.41
N LYS A 575 18.11 -7.73 1.08
CA LYS A 575 18.54 -7.63 2.49
C LYS A 575 19.96 -7.06 2.65
N LYS A 576 20.73 -6.96 1.56
CA LYS A 576 22.05 -6.36 1.60
C LYS A 576 21.94 -4.83 1.72
N GLN A 577 22.73 -4.26 2.62
CA GLN A 577 22.83 -2.81 2.73
C GLN A 577 23.44 -2.23 1.45
N THR A 578 22.83 -1.19 0.90
CA THR A 578 23.27 -0.53 -0.34
C THR A 578 24.42 0.45 -0.06
N SER A 579 25.50 -0.02 0.56
CA SER A 579 26.70 0.80 0.81
C SER A 579 27.60 0.79 -0.42
N VAL A 580 27.26 1.60 -1.43
CA VAL A 580 27.91 1.61 -2.74
C VAL A 580 29.42 1.91 -2.64
N ASN A 581 29.82 2.81 -1.73
CA ASN A 581 31.22 3.16 -1.50
C ASN A 581 32.07 1.94 -1.12
N VAL A 582 31.56 1.04 -0.28
CA VAL A 582 32.26 -0.16 0.17
C VAL A 582 32.44 -1.14 -0.98
N TYR A 583 31.34 -1.42 -1.73
CA TYR A 583 31.39 -2.33 -2.87
C TYR A 583 32.30 -1.77 -3.99
N LEU A 584 32.18 -0.47 -4.27
CA LEU A 584 32.98 0.13 -5.32
C LEU A 584 34.46 0.12 -5.00
N ARG A 585 34.87 0.34 -3.73
CA ARG A 585 36.24 0.22 -3.30
C ARG A 585 36.80 -1.17 -3.56
N GLN A 586 36.05 -2.23 -3.26
CA GLN A 586 36.42 -3.60 -3.56
C GLN A 586 36.58 -3.83 -5.06
N ILE A 587 35.62 -3.33 -5.86
CA ILE A 587 35.64 -3.47 -7.33
C ILE A 587 36.88 -2.80 -7.91
N VAL A 588 37.20 -1.60 -7.47
CA VAL A 588 38.44 -0.88 -7.89
C VAL A 588 39.71 -1.69 -7.54
N GLN A 589 39.76 -2.29 -6.35
CA GLN A 589 40.87 -3.16 -5.96
C GLN A 589 41.00 -4.39 -6.87
N ASP A 590 39.87 -5.02 -7.18
CA ASP A 590 39.84 -6.20 -8.07
C ASP A 590 40.31 -5.82 -9.48
N LEU A 591 39.82 -4.70 -10.05
CA LEU A 591 40.22 -4.23 -11.37
C LEU A 591 41.66 -3.76 -11.48
N ILE A 592 42.25 -3.23 -10.38
CA ILE A 592 43.69 -2.92 -10.33
C ILE A 592 44.52 -4.21 -10.32
N LYS A 593 44.10 -5.24 -9.57
CA LYS A 593 44.79 -6.54 -9.54
C LYS A 593 44.77 -7.22 -10.90
N ASP A 594 43.62 -7.12 -11.62
CA ASP A 594 43.46 -7.70 -12.96
C ASP A 594 44.11 -6.87 -14.07
N GLY A 595 44.74 -5.70 -13.73
CA GLY A 595 45.38 -4.81 -14.71
C GLY A 595 44.40 -4.06 -15.61
N THR A 596 43.09 -4.11 -15.33
CA THR A 596 42.05 -3.43 -16.11
C THR A 596 42.15 -1.91 -15.95
N ILE A 597 42.49 -1.44 -14.77
CA ILE A 597 42.73 -0.03 -14.46
C ILE A 597 44.11 0.14 -13.80
N GLU A 598 44.63 1.34 -13.88
CA GLU A 598 45.92 1.66 -13.29
C GLU A 598 45.85 1.77 -11.77
N ALA A 599 46.95 1.49 -11.09
CA ALA A 599 47.07 1.71 -9.66
C ALA A 599 46.94 3.22 -9.35
N GLN A 600 46.25 3.53 -8.28
CA GLN A 600 45.94 4.92 -7.85
C GLN A 600 46.60 5.19 -6.48
N PRO A 601 47.92 5.24 -6.40
CA PRO A 601 48.61 5.46 -5.14
C PRO A 601 48.24 6.81 -4.55
N GLN A 602 48.03 6.84 -3.23
CA GLN A 602 47.79 8.08 -2.50
C GLN A 602 49.02 8.40 -1.63
N GLU A 603 49.54 9.58 -1.82
CA GLU A 603 50.67 10.10 -1.02
C GLU A 603 50.21 10.43 0.41
N TYR A 604 49.10 11.14 0.54
CA TYR A 604 48.54 11.55 1.82
C TYR A 604 47.44 10.59 2.27
N THR A 605 47.81 9.61 3.10
CA THR A 605 46.87 8.60 3.62
C THR A 605 47.29 8.08 4.99
N THR A 606 46.32 7.79 5.85
CA THR A 606 46.58 7.10 7.12
C THR A 606 46.81 5.59 6.95
N THR A 607 46.63 5.04 5.75
CA THR A 607 46.78 3.62 5.43
C THR A 607 47.98 3.45 4.47
N PRO A 608 49.15 3.08 4.95
CA PRO A 608 50.33 2.89 4.09
C PRO A 608 50.10 1.86 3.00
N GLY A 609 50.58 2.12 1.77
CA GLY A 609 50.47 1.20 0.64
C GLY A 609 49.07 1.14 -0.01
N ARG A 610 48.20 2.09 0.27
CA ARG A 610 46.88 2.20 -0.33
C ARG A 610 46.98 2.43 -1.85
N LYS A 611 46.42 1.47 -2.63
CA LYS A 611 46.46 1.51 -4.10
C LYS A 611 45.17 2.09 -4.72
N VAL A 612 44.15 2.38 -3.92
CA VAL A 612 42.86 2.93 -4.35
C VAL A 612 42.81 4.40 -3.94
N GLY A 613 42.53 5.26 -4.91
CA GLY A 613 42.41 6.71 -4.70
C GLY A 613 41.15 7.11 -3.91
N ASP A 614 40.94 8.40 -3.80
CA ASP A 614 39.74 9.03 -3.25
C ASP A 614 38.54 8.84 -4.18
N PHE A 615 37.35 8.99 -3.62
CA PHE A 615 36.06 8.92 -4.35
C PHE A 615 35.28 10.20 -4.10
N SER A 616 34.82 10.82 -5.19
CA SER A 616 33.79 11.86 -5.11
C SER A 616 32.52 11.34 -5.84
N PHE A 617 31.40 11.30 -5.13
CA PHE A 617 30.13 10.82 -5.66
C PHE A 617 29.28 12.00 -6.14
N VAL A 618 28.77 11.92 -7.35
CA VAL A 618 27.88 12.95 -7.91
C VAL A 618 26.51 12.36 -8.16
N ILE A 619 25.50 12.97 -7.54
CA ILE A 619 24.10 12.68 -7.76
C ILE A 619 23.48 13.84 -8.53
N VAL A 620 23.06 13.59 -9.76
CA VAL A 620 22.45 14.60 -10.61
C VAL A 620 20.99 14.78 -10.24
N ASN A 621 20.60 15.99 -9.81
CA ASN A 621 19.23 16.40 -9.56
C ASN A 621 18.73 17.31 -10.69
N GLU A 622 17.67 16.90 -11.37
CA GLU A 622 17.08 17.62 -12.51
C GLU A 622 16.19 18.77 -12.03
N VAL A 623 16.47 19.99 -12.44
CA VAL A 623 15.64 21.18 -12.17
C VAL A 623 15.03 21.68 -13.48
N VAL A 624 13.72 21.95 -13.48
CA VAL A 624 13.04 22.45 -14.70
C VAL A 624 13.63 23.77 -15.15
N SER A 625 14.26 23.77 -16.33
CA SER A 625 14.80 24.96 -16.94
C SER A 625 13.70 25.98 -17.30
N PRO A 626 13.94 27.29 -17.11
CA PRO A 626 13.06 28.34 -17.63
C PRO A 626 12.84 28.27 -19.15
N LEU A 627 13.79 27.63 -19.87
CA LEU A 627 13.73 27.40 -21.32
C LEU A 627 12.74 26.30 -21.74
N THR A 628 12.20 25.56 -20.76
CA THR A 628 11.22 24.50 -21.03
C THR A 628 9.92 25.07 -21.59
N LYS A 629 9.49 24.61 -22.76
CA LYS A 629 8.27 25.05 -23.47
C LYS A 629 7.00 24.30 -23.05
N LEU A 630 6.87 23.90 -21.80
CA LEU A 630 5.62 23.33 -21.28
C LEU A 630 4.67 24.45 -20.86
N LYS A 631 3.38 24.31 -21.23
CA LYS A 631 2.34 25.30 -20.91
C LYS A 631 1.25 24.68 -20.01
N GLY A 632 0.56 25.52 -19.26
CA GLY A 632 -0.61 25.15 -18.49
C GLY A 632 -0.41 24.00 -17.52
N PHE A 633 -1.29 23.02 -17.59
CA PHE A 633 -1.35 21.88 -16.68
C PHE A 633 -0.07 21.00 -16.68
N GLU A 634 0.54 20.75 -17.85
CA GLU A 634 1.77 19.95 -17.93
C GLU A 634 2.93 20.60 -17.15
N LYS A 635 3.04 21.93 -17.19
CA LYS A 635 4.05 22.67 -16.43
C LYS A 635 3.77 22.63 -14.92
N TRP A 636 2.51 22.79 -14.53
CA TRP A 636 2.10 22.75 -13.13
C TRP A 636 2.38 21.36 -12.51
N ILE A 637 1.92 20.30 -13.17
CA ILE A 637 2.07 18.93 -12.63
C ILE A 637 3.54 18.51 -12.54
N LEU A 638 4.38 18.95 -13.49
CA LEU A 638 5.81 18.67 -13.44
C LEU A 638 6.49 19.40 -12.28
N LYS A 639 6.13 20.67 -12.01
CA LYS A 639 6.62 21.43 -10.85
C LYS A 639 6.19 20.76 -9.53
N ALA A 640 4.91 20.38 -9.44
CA ALA A 640 4.39 19.69 -8.27
C ALA A 640 5.09 18.32 -8.03
N ARG A 641 5.38 17.58 -9.11
CA ARG A 641 6.14 16.32 -9.03
C ARG A 641 7.56 16.55 -8.51
N ILE A 642 8.26 17.61 -8.97
CA ILE A 642 9.62 17.92 -8.49
C ILE A 642 9.59 18.37 -7.03
N TRP A 643 8.59 19.16 -6.64
CA TRP A 643 8.37 19.52 -5.25
C TRP A 643 8.19 18.28 -4.36
N LEU A 644 7.35 17.32 -4.77
CA LEU A 644 7.20 16.04 -4.07
C LEU A 644 8.50 15.23 -4.02
N GLN A 645 9.31 15.26 -5.08
CA GLN A 645 10.61 14.60 -5.10
C GLN A 645 11.57 15.20 -4.06
N ASN A 646 11.58 16.50 -3.90
CA ASN A 646 12.43 17.19 -2.91
C ASN A 646 11.98 16.93 -1.46
N LEU A 647 10.69 16.63 -1.24
CA LEU A 647 10.17 16.21 0.05
C LEU A 647 10.45 14.73 0.35
N SER A 648 10.75 13.92 -0.67
CA SER A 648 11.10 12.52 -0.47
C SER A 648 12.53 12.40 0.10
N SER A 649 12.90 11.20 0.55
CA SER A 649 14.20 10.93 1.17
C SER A 649 15.38 11.36 0.26
N ASN A 650 16.44 11.87 0.88
CA ASN A 650 17.67 12.25 0.19
C ASN A 650 18.22 11.08 -0.63
N PRO A 651 18.46 11.26 -1.94
CA PRO A 651 19.02 10.20 -2.79
C PRO A 651 20.33 9.60 -2.29
N ALA A 652 21.17 10.37 -1.59
CA ALA A 652 22.42 9.88 -1.00
C ALA A 652 22.17 8.74 0.01
N SER A 653 21.10 8.84 0.80
CA SER A 653 20.76 7.80 1.79
C SER A 653 20.33 6.47 1.16
N TRP A 654 19.81 6.48 -0.08
CA TRP A 654 19.43 5.24 -0.78
C TRP A 654 20.62 4.40 -1.20
N PHE A 655 21.76 5.07 -1.43
CA PHE A 655 23.00 4.44 -1.88
C PHE A 655 24.01 4.22 -0.74
N GLY A 656 23.62 4.60 0.50
CA GLY A 656 24.52 4.52 1.67
C GLY A 656 25.73 5.44 1.56
N LEU A 657 25.52 6.63 0.97
CA LEU A 657 26.56 7.63 0.71
C LEU A 657 26.52 8.81 1.70
N GLU A 658 25.83 8.67 2.82
CA GLU A 658 25.62 9.76 3.81
C GLU A 658 26.94 10.24 4.45
N PHE A 659 27.93 9.37 4.53
CA PHE A 659 29.25 9.64 5.16
C PHE A 659 30.39 9.67 4.14
N THR A 660 30.09 9.94 2.87
CA THR A 660 31.07 10.02 1.79
C THR A 660 31.07 11.42 1.18
N ASP A 661 32.15 11.77 0.49
CA ASP A 661 32.16 12.99 -0.32
C ASP A 661 31.11 12.85 -1.44
N THR A 662 29.93 13.42 -1.18
CA THR A 662 28.78 13.32 -2.09
C THR A 662 28.24 14.69 -2.43
N VAL A 663 28.29 15.04 -3.71
CA VAL A 663 27.78 16.29 -4.25
C VAL A 663 26.45 16.04 -4.95
N VAL A 664 25.39 16.74 -4.53
CA VAL A 664 24.09 16.77 -5.24
C VAL A 664 24.12 17.94 -6.22
N GLU A 665 24.35 17.63 -7.48
CA GLU A 665 24.49 18.63 -8.52
C GLU A 665 23.18 18.90 -9.26
N GLN A 666 22.77 20.19 -9.30
CA GLN A 666 21.60 20.60 -10.07
C GLN A 666 21.96 20.79 -11.54
N VAL A 667 21.20 20.15 -12.42
CA VAL A 667 21.32 20.31 -13.88
C VAL A 667 19.98 20.74 -14.49
N PRO A 668 20.01 21.54 -15.55
CA PRO A 668 18.78 22.02 -16.18
C PRO A 668 18.10 20.89 -16.95
N LEU A 669 16.87 20.55 -16.56
CA LEU A 669 15.99 19.69 -17.35
C LEU A 669 15.30 20.53 -18.42
N ILE A 670 15.69 20.37 -19.68
CA ILE A 670 15.09 21.04 -20.83
C ILE A 670 14.14 20.05 -21.51
N LEU A 671 12.85 20.26 -21.38
CA LEU A 671 11.82 19.45 -22.01
C LEU A 671 11.16 20.21 -23.18
N GLY A 672 10.95 19.49 -24.29
CA GLY A 672 10.41 20.05 -25.53
C GLY A 672 11.50 20.77 -26.35
N ARG A 673 11.10 21.30 -27.52
CA ARG A 673 12.03 22.08 -28.36
C ARG A 673 12.41 23.36 -27.65
N PRO A 674 13.71 23.68 -27.45
CA PRO A 674 14.11 24.93 -26.83
C PRO A 674 13.55 26.13 -27.61
N LYS A 675 13.28 27.23 -26.93
CA LYS A 675 12.92 28.49 -27.59
C LYS A 675 14.07 28.83 -28.54
N LYS A 676 13.79 28.92 -29.84
CA LYS A 676 14.73 29.46 -30.81
C LYS A 676 15.15 30.84 -30.36
N ASN A 677 16.44 31.02 -30.17
CA ASN A 677 17.20 32.26 -30.07
C ASN A 677 16.58 33.38 -29.21
N LEU A 678 16.96 33.47 -27.97
CA LEU A 678 17.07 34.74 -27.27
C LEU A 678 18.22 35.52 -27.94
N HIS A 679 17.89 36.24 -29.00
CA HIS A 679 18.84 37.17 -29.60
C HIS A 679 18.83 38.46 -28.79
N ILE A 680 19.88 38.65 -28.01
CA ILE A 680 20.14 39.91 -27.32
C ILE A 680 20.93 40.79 -28.28
N ARG A 681 20.42 41.96 -28.61
CA ARG A 681 21.17 42.99 -29.39
C ARG A 681 22.09 43.76 -28.44
N ARG A 682 23.33 43.87 -28.81
CA ARG A 682 24.28 44.77 -28.14
C ARG A 682 23.80 46.24 -28.41
N VAL A 683 23.55 47.00 -27.37
CA VAL A 683 23.28 48.42 -27.38
C VAL A 683 24.43 49.16 -26.72
N ALA A 684 24.67 50.40 -27.07
CA ALA A 684 25.66 51.22 -26.37
C ALA A 684 25.29 51.33 -24.89
N PRO A 685 26.26 51.32 -23.96
CA PRO A 685 25.99 51.62 -22.56
C PRO A 685 25.23 52.94 -22.45
N ARG A 686 24.16 52.99 -21.67
CA ARG A 686 23.54 54.26 -21.32
C ARG A 686 24.52 55.02 -20.46
N ASP A 687 24.79 56.26 -20.88
CA ASP A 687 25.59 57.17 -20.07
C ASP A 687 24.68 57.67 -18.92
N TYR A 688 24.99 57.28 -17.73
CA TYR A 688 24.33 57.67 -16.48
C TYR A 688 25.15 58.74 -15.72
N SER A 689 26.17 59.38 -16.38
CA SER A 689 27.02 60.38 -15.75
C SER A 689 26.25 61.57 -15.16
N HIS A 690 25.05 61.86 -15.74
CA HIS A 690 24.17 62.90 -15.24
C HIS A 690 23.30 62.51 -14.03
N LEU A 691 23.30 61.22 -13.57
CA LEU A 691 22.56 60.81 -12.38
C LEU A 691 23.44 60.75 -11.11
N LYS A 692 24.76 60.91 -11.25
CA LYS A 692 25.67 60.84 -10.13
C LYS A 692 25.64 62.06 -9.20
N ASP A 693 25.06 63.16 -9.66
CA ASP A 693 25.09 64.42 -8.87
C ASP A 693 23.82 64.61 -8.02
N GLN A 694 22.82 63.76 -8.14
CA GLN A 694 21.56 63.86 -7.39
C GLN A 694 21.36 62.86 -6.24
N GLU A 695 22.16 61.80 -6.14
CA GLU A 695 22.02 60.78 -5.10
C GLU A 695 23.03 60.87 -3.93
N ILE A 696 24.01 61.79 -4.01
CA ILE A 696 25.03 61.95 -2.95
C ILE A 696 24.61 62.99 -1.90
N ASP A 697 23.61 63.81 -2.17
CA ASP A 697 23.15 64.87 -1.22
C ASP A 697 21.99 64.45 -0.30
N ASN A 698 21.54 63.21 -0.32
CA ASN A 698 20.43 62.70 0.51
C ASN A 698 20.77 61.48 1.34
N ASN A 699 21.97 61.42 1.97
CA ASN A 699 22.21 60.51 3.09
C ASN A 699 23.04 61.22 4.17
#